data_b36c7c75feffd3495810eaee80dbb4f2
#
_entry.id   b36c7c75feffd3495810eaee80dbb4f2
#
_cell.length_a   1.000
_cell.length_b   1.000
_cell.length_c   1.000
_cell.angle_alpha   90.00
_cell.angle_beta   90.00
_cell.angle_gamma   90.00
#
_symmetry.space_group_name_H-M   'P 1'
#
loop_
_entity.id
_entity.type
_entity.pdbx_description
1 polymer ?
#
loop_
_entity_poly.entity_id
_entity_poly.type
_entity_poly.pdbx_seq_one_letter_code
_entity_poly.pdbx_strand_id
1 'polypeptide(L)'
;MITGFYTSIEKQSNFLLYRGYNHEGNKVKQKVKFKPTYYLDSKHPNSKYKGLDRAPIEPMTFNSMSEANEFSKTYNGLSTFKIYGNPRHVPAFIQTQFPNEISFKRELIDIGNIDIETSFGDGFPDCNNPTNEILTIAYKSSKDDTYRVWGLKPYDETQSQLNVKIDYMQFASEEKMLLHFIDWWSNPENTPDVITGWNTRFFDIPYMVARMTHLLGEANTKRLSPWGIIRVGEVTIMGNSQQVVSISGVAQLDYMDLFKKFAYTYGNQESYSLNHIASVVLGEKKLDYSEVGSLRNLYDADYQMFVDYNIKDVELIERFEEKMGLITLVITTAYIGGVNYTDTLGTTAIWDSIIYRRLMRQRTVPRLHQLPASDYKIKSGTKSIAGGYVKDVVQGMSEWVMSFDLNSLYPNIIIQNNMSPETLIEHSFVENVVPEVLLGTDKKAPDGVCMAGNGSVYRKDVKGIIPEIVEELYSKRVEIKNRTIEFKKQLAKDESNQSLIREVTRNETLQMAVKILLNSLYGAIANEHFRYYDPQVAEGVTLTGQTVIRTAEKAVNEEICKFLKESEVKDRVIAIDTDSVYITAKDIIDKFNPKEPVSFLDEFGTRVIEPALNRAFDTYAKKTGAYDNRMVMKREAIADRGIWTAKKRYILNVHNNEGVQYAEPKIKMMGIEAIKSSTPQVCREAMKEIFKVIMTGSEEKTQEAIALFKEHFKTLTPDLIAFPRGVSDVNKWIDKNTIYSKGTPIHVRAALLHNHHVKKNGLDKEYELIYSGDKIKYIHLMTPNPIKENVFGFKERYPDELGLNKYINYELQFRKSFIEPLNMILKTLNWTDEKVVSLQDFFC
;
A
#
# COMPACT_ATOMS: atom_id res chain seq x y z
N MET A 1 -36.93 8.35 -7.34
CA MET A 1 -35.50 8.60 -7.54
C MET A 1 -34.81 8.33 -6.21
N ILE A 2 -33.70 7.59 -6.26
CA ILE A 2 -32.85 7.41 -5.09
C ILE A 2 -32.15 8.76 -4.87
N THR A 3 -32.32 9.33 -3.68
CA THR A 3 -31.71 10.61 -3.31
C THR A 3 -30.70 10.39 -2.18
N GLY A 4 -29.65 11.19 -2.08
CA GLY A 4 -28.62 11.06 -1.06
C GLY A 4 -27.40 10.31 -1.56
N PHE A 5 -26.91 9.31 -0.79
CA PHE A 5 -25.70 8.55 -1.14
C PHE A 5 -25.86 7.07 -0.75
N TYR A 6 -25.15 6.19 -1.48
CA TYR A 6 -25.15 4.76 -1.21
C TYR A 6 -24.07 4.36 -0.20
N THR A 7 -24.30 3.26 0.53
CA THR A 7 -23.27 2.58 1.32
C THR A 7 -22.91 1.20 0.75
N SER A 8 -23.86 0.58 0.02
CA SER A 8 -23.62 -0.68 -0.69
C SER A 8 -24.57 -0.80 -1.88
N ILE A 9 -24.05 -1.26 -3.01
CA ILE A 9 -24.82 -1.61 -4.20
C ILE A 9 -24.32 -2.95 -4.72
N GLU A 10 -25.17 -3.98 -4.68
CA GLU A 10 -24.79 -5.33 -5.10
C GLU A 10 -25.70 -5.87 -6.18
N LYS A 11 -25.14 -6.63 -7.11
CA LYS A 11 -25.93 -7.33 -8.12
C LYS A 11 -26.49 -8.64 -7.55
N GLN A 12 -27.81 -8.82 -7.66
CA GLN A 12 -28.48 -10.07 -7.34
C GLN A 12 -29.44 -10.43 -8.48
N SER A 13 -29.04 -11.41 -9.29
CA SER A 13 -29.79 -11.78 -10.52
C SER A 13 -30.06 -10.55 -11.41
N ASN A 14 -31.29 -10.18 -11.63
CA ASN A 14 -31.72 -9.02 -12.42
C ASN A 14 -32.05 -7.77 -11.59
N PHE A 15 -31.66 -7.75 -10.31
CA PHE A 15 -31.86 -6.61 -9.42
C PHE A 15 -30.53 -6.11 -8.91
N LEU A 16 -30.49 -4.83 -8.55
CA LEU A 16 -29.47 -4.23 -7.73
C LEU A 16 -30.04 -4.04 -6.33
N LEU A 17 -29.31 -4.51 -5.33
CA LEU A 17 -29.60 -4.33 -3.92
C LEU A 17 -28.94 -3.03 -3.49
N TYR A 18 -29.72 -1.99 -3.31
CA TYR A 18 -29.28 -0.67 -2.91
C TYR A 18 -29.45 -0.46 -1.43
N ARG A 19 -28.41 -0.04 -0.74
CA ARG A 19 -28.44 0.47 0.63
C ARG A 19 -27.72 1.81 0.71
N GLY A 20 -28.21 2.73 1.53
CA GLY A 20 -27.61 4.05 1.67
C GLY A 20 -28.47 4.98 2.52
N TYR A 21 -28.32 6.27 2.32
CA TYR A 21 -29.02 7.32 3.03
C TYR A 21 -29.70 8.26 2.04
N ASN A 22 -30.88 8.77 2.42
CA ASN A 22 -31.54 9.85 1.68
C ASN A 22 -30.98 11.22 2.10
N HIS A 23 -31.48 12.31 1.50
CA HIS A 23 -31.02 13.67 1.84
C HIS A 23 -31.35 14.09 3.28
N GLU A 24 -32.36 13.47 3.87
CA GLU A 24 -32.78 13.73 5.25
C GLU A 24 -31.89 13.00 6.27
N GLY A 25 -31.06 12.07 5.82
CA GLY A 25 -30.18 11.25 6.66
C GLY A 25 -30.82 9.94 7.13
N ASN A 26 -31.97 9.54 6.57
CA ASN A 26 -32.60 8.26 6.91
C ASN A 26 -32.00 7.13 6.09
N LYS A 27 -31.81 5.95 6.72
CA LYS A 27 -31.38 4.73 6.04
C LYS A 27 -32.38 4.31 4.96
N VAL A 28 -31.91 3.98 3.79
CA VAL A 28 -32.70 3.51 2.63
C VAL A 28 -32.21 2.12 2.23
N LYS A 29 -33.16 1.21 2.02
CA LYS A 29 -32.93 -0.15 1.53
C LYS A 29 -33.92 -0.44 0.40
N GLN A 30 -33.41 -0.71 -0.81
CA GLN A 30 -34.32 -0.88 -1.99
C GLN A 30 -33.78 -1.89 -2.99
N LYS A 31 -34.64 -2.79 -3.51
CA LYS A 31 -34.34 -3.60 -4.69
C LYS A 31 -34.67 -2.78 -5.94
N VAL A 32 -33.67 -2.52 -6.77
CA VAL A 32 -33.79 -1.71 -7.97
C VAL A 32 -33.72 -2.59 -9.20
N LYS A 33 -34.74 -2.52 -10.08
CA LYS A 33 -34.71 -3.15 -11.39
C LYS A 33 -33.89 -2.24 -12.32
N PHE A 34 -32.68 -2.63 -12.63
CA PHE A 34 -31.79 -1.88 -13.53
C PHE A 34 -31.94 -2.36 -14.97
N LYS A 35 -32.12 -1.41 -15.89
CA LYS A 35 -32.16 -1.62 -17.33
C LYS A 35 -30.86 -1.13 -17.95
N PRO A 36 -29.88 -2.01 -18.22
CA PRO A 36 -28.61 -1.60 -18.81
C PRO A 36 -28.81 -1.02 -20.21
N THR A 37 -27.99 -0.02 -20.54
CA THR A 37 -27.92 0.54 -21.89
C THR A 37 -26.52 0.28 -22.45
N TYR A 38 -26.46 -0.39 -23.57
CA TYR A 38 -25.29 -0.46 -24.44
C TYR A 38 -25.51 0.45 -25.64
N TYR A 39 -24.47 0.67 -26.40
CA TYR A 39 -24.51 1.52 -27.58
C TYR A 39 -23.93 0.76 -28.76
N LEU A 40 -24.50 0.94 -29.91
CA LEU A 40 -24.12 0.30 -31.17
C LEU A 40 -23.82 1.35 -32.23
N ASP A 41 -23.08 0.97 -33.28
CA ASP A 41 -22.79 1.87 -34.39
C ASP A 41 -24.10 2.40 -34.99
N SER A 42 -24.20 3.70 -35.20
CA SER A 42 -25.32 4.39 -35.78
C SER A 42 -25.08 4.72 -37.25
N LYS A 43 -26.11 4.59 -38.08
CA LYS A 43 -26.08 5.08 -39.44
C LYS A 43 -26.23 6.60 -39.56
N HIS A 44 -26.61 7.25 -38.45
CA HIS A 44 -26.81 8.71 -38.40
C HIS A 44 -25.51 9.41 -37.99
N PRO A 45 -24.87 10.15 -38.88
CA PRO A 45 -23.59 10.84 -38.59
C PRO A 45 -23.71 11.87 -37.45
N ASN A 46 -24.90 12.44 -37.23
CA ASN A 46 -25.20 13.42 -36.21
C ASN A 46 -25.78 12.80 -34.92
N SER A 47 -25.43 11.56 -34.60
CA SER A 47 -25.86 10.92 -33.36
C SER A 47 -25.45 11.77 -32.12
N LYS A 48 -26.32 11.76 -31.11
CA LYS A 48 -26.09 12.42 -29.81
C LYS A 48 -24.88 11.85 -29.06
N TYR A 49 -24.56 10.59 -29.30
CA TYR A 49 -23.46 9.88 -28.66
C TYR A 49 -22.40 9.48 -29.68
N LYS A 50 -21.15 9.44 -29.18
CA LYS A 50 -20.00 9.00 -29.98
C LYS A 50 -19.24 7.91 -29.21
N GLY A 51 -18.69 6.96 -29.91
CA GLY A 51 -17.69 6.04 -29.38
C GLY A 51 -16.41 6.80 -28.99
N LEU A 52 -15.58 6.21 -28.15
CA LEU A 52 -14.24 6.74 -27.88
C LEU A 52 -13.39 6.81 -29.16
N ASP A 53 -13.65 5.93 -30.13
CA ASP A 53 -13.09 5.93 -31.50
C ASP A 53 -13.79 6.94 -32.42
N ARG A 54 -14.66 7.82 -31.88
CA ARG A 54 -15.42 8.87 -32.60
C ARG A 54 -16.51 8.38 -33.54
N ALA A 55 -16.75 7.07 -33.64
CA ALA A 55 -17.86 6.54 -34.39
C ALA A 55 -19.20 7.08 -33.84
N PRO A 56 -20.16 7.46 -34.69
CA PRO A 56 -21.51 7.77 -34.26
C PRO A 56 -22.17 6.52 -33.72
N ILE A 57 -22.77 6.60 -32.54
CA ILE A 57 -23.41 5.46 -31.87
C ILE A 57 -24.79 5.83 -31.31
N GLU A 58 -25.65 4.83 -31.17
CA GLU A 58 -26.99 5.01 -30.61
C GLU A 58 -27.28 4.03 -29.47
N PRO A 59 -28.09 4.44 -28.45
CA PRO A 59 -28.37 3.65 -27.29
C PRO A 59 -29.33 2.49 -27.60
N MET A 60 -29.03 1.31 -27.04
CA MET A 60 -29.87 0.12 -26.98
C MET A 60 -30.09 -0.26 -25.53
N THR A 61 -31.30 -0.10 -25.02
CA THR A 61 -31.63 -0.40 -23.63
C THR A 61 -32.26 -1.80 -23.53
N PHE A 62 -31.73 -2.59 -22.61
CA PHE A 62 -32.20 -3.96 -22.33
C PHE A 62 -33.22 -3.96 -21.18
N ASN A 63 -34.14 -4.94 -21.20
CA ASN A 63 -35.13 -5.05 -20.13
C ASN A 63 -34.56 -5.63 -18.82
N SER A 64 -33.42 -6.33 -18.93
CA SER A 64 -32.75 -6.92 -17.77
C SER A 64 -31.24 -7.01 -17.97
N MET A 65 -30.51 -7.17 -16.84
CA MET A 65 -29.07 -7.39 -16.84
C MET A 65 -28.68 -8.73 -17.46
N SER A 66 -29.55 -9.76 -17.37
CA SER A 66 -29.32 -11.06 -18.01
C SER A 66 -29.38 -10.94 -19.53
N GLU A 67 -30.37 -10.23 -20.07
CA GLU A 67 -30.53 -9.98 -21.50
C GLU A 67 -29.30 -9.21 -22.06
N ALA A 68 -28.84 -8.18 -21.36
CA ALA A 68 -27.67 -7.42 -21.75
C ALA A 68 -26.39 -8.29 -21.75
N ASN A 69 -26.25 -9.17 -20.75
CA ASN A 69 -25.10 -10.08 -20.68
C ASN A 69 -25.12 -11.14 -21.80
N GLU A 70 -26.28 -11.68 -22.09
CA GLU A 70 -26.45 -12.65 -23.19
C GLU A 70 -26.12 -12.01 -24.52
N PHE A 71 -26.67 -10.81 -24.78
CA PHE A 71 -26.35 -10.04 -25.97
C PHE A 71 -24.82 -9.78 -26.08
N SER A 72 -24.22 -9.32 -25.01
CA SER A 72 -22.76 -9.09 -24.99
C SER A 72 -21.97 -10.36 -25.30
N LYS A 73 -22.33 -11.51 -24.71
CA LYS A 73 -21.66 -12.79 -24.95
C LYS A 73 -21.82 -13.28 -26.40
N THR A 74 -23.01 -13.11 -26.98
CA THR A 74 -23.31 -13.55 -28.33
C THR A 74 -22.50 -12.81 -29.39
N TYR A 75 -22.32 -11.51 -29.19
CA TYR A 75 -21.68 -10.65 -30.19
C TYR A 75 -20.22 -10.27 -29.84
N ASN A 76 -19.73 -10.68 -28.66
CA ASN A 76 -18.33 -10.43 -28.29
C ASN A 76 -17.39 -11.28 -29.16
N GLY A 77 -16.35 -10.64 -29.67
CA GLY A 77 -15.36 -11.30 -30.55
C GLY A 77 -15.64 -11.22 -32.04
N LEU A 78 -16.82 -10.73 -32.46
CA LEU A 78 -17.06 -10.41 -33.84
C LEU A 78 -16.35 -9.09 -34.19
N SER A 79 -15.30 -9.16 -35.00
CA SER A 79 -14.48 -8.00 -35.37
C SER A 79 -15.27 -6.87 -36.06
N THR A 80 -16.36 -7.21 -36.73
CA THR A 80 -17.24 -6.28 -37.44
C THR A 80 -18.33 -5.67 -36.57
N PHE A 81 -18.58 -6.19 -35.38
CA PHE A 81 -19.66 -5.76 -34.51
C PHE A 81 -19.15 -5.09 -33.25
N LYS A 82 -19.34 -3.78 -33.16
CA LYS A 82 -18.83 -2.99 -32.05
C LYS A 82 -19.92 -2.73 -31.03
N ILE A 83 -19.64 -3.06 -29.78
CA ILE A 83 -20.50 -2.74 -28.64
C ILE A 83 -19.76 -1.75 -27.73
N TYR A 84 -20.46 -0.70 -27.31
CA TYR A 84 -19.94 0.30 -26.40
C TYR A 84 -20.78 0.32 -25.11
N GLY A 85 -20.18 0.73 -24.00
CA GLY A 85 -20.85 0.80 -22.70
C GLY A 85 -19.99 0.39 -21.53
N ASN A 86 -20.63 -0.11 -20.49
CA ASN A 86 -19.94 -0.68 -19.32
C ASN A 86 -20.46 -2.12 -19.07
N PRO A 87 -19.58 -3.14 -19.09
CA PRO A 87 -19.99 -4.52 -18.82
C PRO A 87 -20.33 -4.75 -17.33
N ARG A 88 -19.86 -3.85 -16.46
CA ARG A 88 -20.09 -3.90 -15.01
C ARG A 88 -21.35 -3.10 -14.67
N HIS A 89 -22.43 -3.80 -14.32
CA HIS A 89 -23.73 -3.16 -14.11
C HIS A 89 -23.78 -2.22 -12.90
N VAL A 90 -23.02 -2.50 -11.82
CA VAL A 90 -23.00 -1.64 -10.63
C VAL A 90 -22.37 -0.28 -10.94
N PRO A 91 -21.17 -0.16 -11.50
CA PRO A 91 -20.64 1.14 -11.94
C PRO A 91 -21.51 1.85 -12.97
N ALA A 92 -22.13 1.11 -13.91
CA ALA A 92 -23.07 1.70 -14.88
C ALA A 92 -24.29 2.32 -14.18
N PHE A 93 -24.86 1.62 -13.20
CA PHE A 93 -25.95 2.14 -12.38
C PHE A 93 -25.53 3.36 -11.56
N ILE A 94 -24.37 3.30 -10.89
CA ILE A 94 -23.85 4.44 -10.10
C ILE A 94 -23.72 5.67 -10.99
N GLN A 95 -23.14 5.53 -12.18
CA GLN A 95 -23.01 6.63 -13.13
C GLN A 95 -24.37 7.21 -13.56
N THR A 96 -25.36 6.34 -13.79
CA THR A 96 -26.71 6.77 -14.20
C THR A 96 -27.45 7.49 -13.07
N GLN A 97 -27.33 6.96 -11.84
CA GLN A 97 -28.01 7.50 -10.66
C GLN A 97 -27.33 8.74 -10.08
N PHE A 98 -25.98 8.76 -10.13
CA PHE A 98 -25.12 9.80 -9.59
C PHE A 98 -24.17 10.35 -10.67
N PRO A 99 -24.67 11.07 -11.70
CA PRO A 99 -23.85 11.54 -12.81
C PRO A 99 -22.81 12.59 -12.39
N ASN A 100 -23.06 13.30 -11.29
CA ASN A 100 -22.20 14.33 -10.73
C ASN A 100 -21.32 13.80 -9.57
N GLU A 101 -20.64 14.69 -8.86
CA GLU A 101 -19.98 14.36 -7.60
C GLU A 101 -21.00 13.82 -6.59
N ILE A 102 -20.60 12.80 -5.85
CA ILE A 102 -21.44 12.18 -4.83
C ILE A 102 -21.13 12.88 -3.50
N SER A 103 -22.07 13.70 -3.03
CA SER A 103 -21.97 14.28 -1.70
C SER A 103 -22.44 13.28 -0.66
N PHE A 104 -21.63 13.06 0.38
CA PHE A 104 -21.92 12.15 1.47
C PHE A 104 -21.65 12.80 2.83
N LYS A 105 -22.28 12.24 3.87
CA LYS A 105 -22.05 12.64 5.26
C LYS A 105 -21.41 11.46 5.99
N ARG A 106 -20.12 11.61 6.33
CA ARG A 106 -19.34 10.54 6.96
C ARG A 106 -19.94 10.09 8.29
N GLU A 107 -20.47 11.02 9.05
CA GLU A 107 -21.11 10.81 10.36
C GLU A 107 -22.36 9.93 10.31
N LEU A 108 -23.02 9.82 9.16
CA LEU A 108 -24.16 8.92 8.98
C LEU A 108 -23.75 7.48 8.71
N ILE A 109 -22.57 7.25 8.18
CA ILE A 109 -22.07 5.92 7.84
C ILE A 109 -21.63 5.21 9.10
N ASP A 110 -22.32 4.15 9.46
CA ASP A 110 -22.05 3.35 10.64
C ASP A 110 -20.94 2.34 10.37
N ILE A 111 -19.85 2.43 11.14
CA ILE A 111 -18.75 1.47 11.14
C ILE A 111 -18.85 0.63 12.41
N GLY A 112 -19.12 -0.66 12.23
CA GLY A 112 -19.03 -1.63 13.29
C GLY A 112 -17.63 -2.24 13.35
N ASN A 113 -16.99 -2.16 14.49
CA ASN A 113 -15.71 -2.81 14.76
C ASN A 113 -15.99 -4.02 15.64
N ILE A 114 -15.50 -5.20 15.23
CA ILE A 114 -15.81 -6.48 15.88
C ILE A 114 -14.54 -7.31 16.08
N ASP A 115 -14.52 -8.06 17.18
CA ASP A 115 -13.52 -9.06 17.49
C ASP A 115 -14.18 -10.21 18.25
N ILE A 116 -13.76 -11.45 18.01
CA ILE A 116 -14.28 -12.64 18.68
C ILE A 116 -13.16 -13.45 19.33
N GLU A 117 -13.43 -14.00 20.50
CA GLU A 117 -12.55 -14.95 21.14
C GLU A 117 -13.19 -16.34 21.17
N THR A 118 -12.40 -17.37 20.90
CA THR A 118 -12.86 -18.75 20.79
C THR A 118 -12.15 -19.69 21.76
N SER A 119 -12.80 -20.80 22.05
CA SER A 119 -12.15 -21.91 22.78
C SER A 119 -11.09 -22.60 21.93
N PHE A 120 -10.09 -23.20 22.58
CA PHE A 120 -8.99 -23.93 21.94
C PHE A 120 -9.02 -25.45 22.21
N GLY A 121 -10.19 -26.00 22.62
CA GLY A 121 -10.31 -27.40 23.07
C GLY A 121 -9.78 -28.43 22.07
N ASP A 122 -10.12 -28.25 20.79
CA ASP A 122 -9.75 -29.15 19.70
C ASP A 122 -8.63 -28.62 18.79
N GLY A 123 -7.93 -27.56 19.21
CA GLY A 123 -6.91 -26.87 18.45
C GLY A 123 -7.41 -25.52 17.92
N PHE A 124 -6.75 -24.98 16.91
CA PHE A 124 -7.12 -23.70 16.33
C PHE A 124 -8.47 -23.77 15.58
N PRO A 125 -9.29 -22.71 15.65
CA PRO A 125 -10.59 -22.67 14.99
C PRO A 125 -10.48 -22.90 13.47
N ASP A 126 -11.33 -23.78 12.94
CA ASP A 126 -11.43 -24.09 11.51
C ASP A 126 -12.85 -23.83 11.01
N CYS A 127 -12.97 -22.93 10.01
CA CYS A 127 -14.26 -22.62 9.39
C CYS A 127 -14.92 -23.81 8.70
N ASN A 128 -14.14 -24.80 8.25
CA ASN A 128 -14.68 -26.03 7.64
C ASN A 128 -15.21 -27.02 8.68
N ASN A 129 -14.72 -26.94 9.92
CA ASN A 129 -15.15 -27.75 11.04
C ASN A 129 -15.26 -26.88 12.31
N PRO A 130 -16.30 -26.03 12.42
CA PRO A 130 -16.40 -25.01 13.47
C PRO A 130 -16.84 -25.62 14.81
N THR A 131 -15.95 -26.40 15.46
CA THR A 131 -16.21 -27.07 16.73
C THR A 131 -15.90 -26.20 17.94
N ASN A 132 -14.97 -25.24 17.83
CA ASN A 132 -14.60 -24.35 18.90
C ASN A 132 -15.72 -23.37 19.26
N GLU A 133 -16.02 -23.27 20.55
CA GLU A 133 -17.04 -22.37 21.08
C GLU A 133 -16.59 -20.91 20.96
N ILE A 134 -17.49 -20.02 20.56
CA ILE A 134 -17.25 -18.57 20.67
C ILE A 134 -17.50 -18.18 22.12
N LEU A 135 -16.49 -17.67 22.77
CA LEU A 135 -16.49 -17.37 24.21
C LEU A 135 -16.93 -15.94 24.51
N THR A 136 -16.50 -14.99 23.66
CA THR A 136 -16.90 -13.60 23.73
C THR A 136 -16.99 -13.00 22.32
N ILE A 137 -17.85 -11.99 22.20
CA ILE A 137 -17.94 -11.08 21.04
C ILE A 137 -17.84 -9.66 21.56
N ALA A 138 -16.83 -8.92 21.17
CA ALA A 138 -16.73 -7.49 21.44
C ALA A 138 -17.09 -6.67 20.19
N TYR A 139 -17.89 -5.66 20.36
CA TYR A 139 -18.38 -4.81 19.27
C TYR A 139 -18.45 -3.34 19.64
N LYS A 140 -18.03 -2.46 18.75
CA LYS A 140 -18.12 -1.01 18.89
C LYS A 140 -18.69 -0.39 17.62
N SER A 141 -19.76 0.39 17.75
CA SER A 141 -20.26 1.22 16.65
C SER A 141 -19.57 2.58 16.64
N SER A 142 -19.31 3.14 15.46
CA SER A 142 -18.82 4.51 15.32
C SER A 142 -19.87 5.59 15.68
N LYS A 143 -21.10 5.19 16.03
CA LYS A 143 -22.21 6.09 16.37
C LYS A 143 -22.37 6.34 17.85
N ASP A 144 -21.81 5.52 18.68
CA ASP A 144 -21.85 5.70 20.14
C ASP A 144 -20.50 5.34 20.78
N ASP A 145 -20.31 5.66 22.06
CA ASP A 145 -19.04 5.45 22.77
C ASP A 145 -19.04 4.16 23.59
N THR A 146 -20.01 3.25 23.37
CA THR A 146 -20.18 2.06 24.19
C THR A 146 -19.61 0.83 23.50
N TYR A 147 -18.72 0.13 24.20
CA TYR A 147 -18.25 -1.21 23.83
C TYR A 147 -19.24 -2.24 24.33
N ARG A 148 -19.91 -2.92 23.41
CA ARG A 148 -20.86 -3.99 23.74
C ARG A 148 -20.15 -5.33 23.69
N VAL A 149 -20.32 -6.11 24.75
CA VAL A 149 -19.68 -7.40 24.86
C VAL A 149 -20.71 -8.46 25.23
N TRP A 150 -20.74 -9.53 24.47
CA TRP A 150 -21.50 -10.74 24.74
C TRP A 150 -20.50 -11.78 25.27
N GLY A 151 -20.82 -12.41 26.42
CA GLY A 151 -19.92 -13.38 27.03
C GLY A 151 -20.64 -14.45 27.84
N LEU A 152 -19.90 -15.48 28.26
CA LEU A 152 -20.48 -16.69 28.89
C LEU A 152 -20.31 -16.75 30.40
N LYS A 153 -19.34 -16.03 30.96
CA LYS A 153 -19.07 -16.00 32.41
C LYS A 153 -19.35 -14.60 32.99
N PRO A 154 -19.46 -14.45 34.31
CA PRO A 154 -19.61 -13.14 34.96
C PRO A 154 -18.42 -12.20 34.69
N TYR A 155 -18.70 -10.94 34.42
CA TYR A 155 -17.73 -9.87 34.26
C TYR A 155 -18.23 -8.63 34.99
N ASP A 156 -17.32 -7.91 35.67
CA ASP A 156 -17.63 -6.68 36.39
C ASP A 156 -17.03 -5.49 35.66
N GLU A 157 -17.86 -4.69 35.02
CA GLU A 157 -17.46 -3.50 34.24
C GLU A 157 -16.69 -2.48 35.09
N THR A 158 -16.95 -2.44 36.42
CA THR A 158 -16.29 -1.51 37.35
C THR A 158 -14.86 -1.89 37.69
N GLN A 159 -14.48 -3.14 37.45
CA GLN A 159 -13.14 -3.69 37.67
C GLN A 159 -12.30 -3.71 36.38
N SER A 160 -12.84 -3.23 35.27
CA SER A 160 -12.09 -3.15 34.01
C SER A 160 -10.83 -2.30 34.15
N GLN A 161 -9.72 -2.77 33.56
CA GLN A 161 -8.48 -1.98 33.44
C GLN A 161 -8.55 -0.93 32.34
N LEU A 162 -9.61 -0.95 31.53
CA LEU A 162 -9.79 -0.05 30.38
C LEU A 162 -10.61 1.17 30.80
N ASN A 163 -10.23 2.34 30.32
CA ASN A 163 -10.98 3.58 30.57
C ASN A 163 -12.00 3.85 29.46
N VAL A 164 -12.91 2.91 29.26
CA VAL A 164 -13.95 2.95 28.21
C VAL A 164 -15.31 2.58 28.80
N LYS A 165 -16.39 3.00 28.14
CA LYS A 165 -17.74 2.63 28.55
C LYS A 165 -18.09 1.25 28.01
N ILE A 166 -18.37 0.30 28.90
CA ILE A 166 -18.65 -1.10 28.57
C ILE A 166 -20.14 -1.37 28.86
N ASP A 167 -20.74 -2.22 28.04
CA ASP A 167 -22.09 -2.78 28.20
C ASP A 167 -21.94 -4.30 28.02
N TYR A 168 -21.82 -5.00 29.14
CA TYR A 168 -21.55 -6.44 29.15
C TYR A 168 -22.84 -7.24 29.35
N MET A 169 -23.07 -8.20 28.48
CA MET A 169 -24.23 -9.08 28.48
C MET A 169 -23.80 -10.53 28.71
N GLN A 170 -24.18 -11.11 29.86
CA GLN A 170 -23.87 -12.49 30.20
C GLN A 170 -24.94 -13.47 29.69
N PHE A 171 -24.50 -14.61 29.16
CA PHE A 171 -25.37 -15.69 28.68
C PHE A 171 -25.01 -17.04 29.31
N ALA A 172 -26.05 -17.87 29.47
CA ALA A 172 -25.89 -19.20 30.04
C ALA A 172 -25.36 -20.25 29.04
N SER A 173 -25.37 -19.94 27.75
CA SER A 173 -24.81 -20.80 26.69
C SER A 173 -24.47 -19.99 25.45
N GLU A 174 -23.52 -20.48 24.67
CA GLU A 174 -23.11 -19.91 23.40
C GLU A 174 -24.30 -19.72 22.45
N GLU A 175 -25.16 -20.71 22.33
CA GLU A 175 -26.34 -20.68 21.47
C GLU A 175 -27.25 -19.49 21.78
N LYS A 176 -27.52 -19.22 23.09
CA LYS A 176 -28.30 -18.07 23.51
C LYS A 176 -27.60 -16.75 23.26
N MET A 177 -26.28 -16.72 23.47
CA MET A 177 -25.43 -15.56 23.20
C MET A 177 -25.48 -15.20 21.72
N LEU A 178 -25.23 -16.15 20.83
CA LEU A 178 -25.20 -15.96 19.39
C LEU A 178 -26.59 -15.55 18.84
N LEU A 179 -27.67 -16.16 19.37
CA LEU A 179 -29.03 -15.80 18.97
C LEU A 179 -29.37 -14.36 19.37
N HIS A 180 -29.01 -13.96 20.60
CA HIS A 180 -29.20 -12.57 21.05
C HIS A 180 -28.37 -11.58 20.22
N PHE A 181 -27.13 -11.93 19.89
CA PHE A 181 -26.28 -11.12 19.01
C PHE A 181 -26.93 -10.93 17.63
N ILE A 182 -27.43 -12.01 17.01
CA ILE A 182 -28.16 -11.93 15.72
C ILE A 182 -29.43 -11.08 15.85
N ASP A 183 -30.19 -11.21 16.92
CA ASP A 183 -31.40 -10.41 17.17
C ASP A 183 -31.07 -8.92 17.27
N TRP A 184 -30.03 -8.60 18.03
CA TRP A 184 -29.55 -7.24 18.16
C TRP A 184 -29.04 -6.68 16.83
N TRP A 185 -28.17 -7.43 16.13
CA TRP A 185 -27.57 -7.04 14.84
C TRP A 185 -28.62 -6.85 13.76
N SER A 186 -29.63 -7.70 13.69
CA SER A 186 -30.66 -7.68 12.62
C SER A 186 -31.62 -6.50 12.74
N ASN A 187 -31.59 -5.77 13.84
CA ASN A 187 -32.29 -4.48 13.94
C ASN A 187 -31.64 -3.49 12.93
N PRO A 188 -32.43 -2.85 12.03
CA PRO A 188 -31.90 -1.92 11.02
C PRO A 188 -31.05 -0.77 11.59
N GLU A 189 -31.30 -0.35 12.82
CA GLU A 189 -30.51 0.71 13.47
C GLU A 189 -29.12 0.20 13.91
N ASN A 190 -29.02 -1.07 14.28
CA ASN A 190 -27.77 -1.67 14.76
C ASN A 190 -26.95 -2.33 13.63
N THR A 191 -27.60 -2.67 12.48
CA THR A 191 -26.87 -3.22 11.33
C THR A 191 -25.90 -2.19 10.76
N PRO A 192 -24.57 -2.42 10.82
CA PRO A 192 -23.59 -1.46 10.32
C PRO A 192 -23.60 -1.32 8.81
N ASP A 193 -23.09 -0.22 8.29
CA ASP A 193 -22.83 -0.05 6.86
C ASP A 193 -21.48 -0.67 6.46
N VAL A 194 -20.53 -0.58 7.37
CA VAL A 194 -19.18 -1.15 7.23
C VAL A 194 -18.86 -1.98 8.46
N ILE A 195 -18.32 -3.18 8.27
CA ILE A 195 -17.73 -3.99 9.33
C ILE A 195 -16.21 -4.01 9.18
N THR A 196 -15.51 -3.82 10.28
CA THR A 196 -14.07 -3.81 10.37
C THR A 196 -13.57 -4.57 11.60
N GLY A 197 -12.27 -4.70 11.73
CA GLY A 197 -11.52 -5.33 12.80
C GLY A 197 -10.16 -5.77 12.26
N TRP A 198 -9.42 -6.56 12.99
CA TRP A 198 -8.09 -7.02 12.59
C TRP A 198 -8.12 -8.46 12.09
N ASN A 199 -7.85 -8.68 10.82
CA ASN A 199 -7.93 -10.00 10.16
C ASN A 199 -9.34 -10.60 10.09
N THR A 200 -10.36 -9.79 10.27
CA THR A 200 -11.77 -10.20 10.28
C THR A 200 -12.23 -10.84 8.98
N ARG A 201 -11.58 -10.54 7.87
CA ARG A 201 -11.87 -11.12 6.56
C ARG A 201 -11.61 -12.62 6.51
N PHE A 202 -10.57 -13.11 7.21
CA PHE A 202 -10.10 -14.49 7.12
C PHE A 202 -10.35 -15.27 8.39
N PHE A 203 -10.71 -14.63 9.50
CA PHE A 203 -10.96 -15.29 10.76
C PHE A 203 -12.34 -14.96 11.35
N ASP A 204 -12.54 -13.79 11.96
CA ASP A 204 -13.74 -13.50 12.75
C ASP A 204 -15.04 -13.70 11.99
N ILE A 205 -15.21 -13.08 10.84
CA ILE A 205 -16.46 -13.14 10.08
C ILE A 205 -16.70 -14.53 9.49
N PRO A 206 -15.72 -15.18 8.83
CA PRO A 206 -15.90 -16.55 8.34
C PRO A 206 -16.21 -17.54 9.46
N TYR A 207 -15.46 -17.47 10.59
CA TYR A 207 -15.67 -18.40 11.70
C TYR A 207 -17.02 -18.16 12.39
N MET A 208 -17.36 -16.93 12.71
CA MET A 208 -18.64 -16.56 13.29
C MET A 208 -19.82 -17.06 12.44
N VAL A 209 -19.78 -16.84 11.13
CA VAL A 209 -20.82 -17.30 10.20
C VAL A 209 -20.87 -18.84 10.14
N ALA A 210 -19.73 -19.52 10.09
CA ALA A 210 -19.67 -20.99 10.09
C ALA A 210 -20.22 -21.56 11.40
N ARG A 211 -19.80 -21.03 12.55
CA ARG A 211 -20.24 -21.46 13.88
C ARG A 211 -21.74 -21.20 14.10
N MET A 212 -22.22 -20.00 13.77
CA MET A 212 -23.65 -19.68 13.83
C MET A 212 -24.48 -20.59 12.92
N THR A 213 -23.99 -20.91 11.73
CA THR A 213 -24.68 -21.81 10.81
C THR A 213 -24.75 -23.23 11.37
N HIS A 214 -23.67 -23.68 11.99
CA HIS A 214 -23.59 -25.00 12.64
C HIS A 214 -24.57 -25.12 13.81
N LEU A 215 -24.64 -24.12 14.68
CA LEU A 215 -25.46 -24.17 15.92
C LEU A 215 -26.93 -23.74 15.69
N LEU A 216 -27.14 -22.66 14.94
CA LEU A 216 -28.43 -21.98 14.85
C LEU A 216 -29.14 -22.21 13.51
N GLY A 217 -28.44 -22.82 12.55
CA GLY A 217 -28.92 -23.04 11.19
C GLY A 217 -28.81 -21.81 10.27
N GLU A 218 -28.82 -22.09 8.99
CA GLU A 218 -28.63 -21.09 7.92
C GLU A 218 -29.68 -19.95 7.94
N ALA A 219 -30.91 -20.25 8.34
CA ALA A 219 -32.00 -19.27 8.37
C ALA A 219 -31.71 -18.15 9.39
N ASN A 220 -31.22 -18.49 10.58
CA ASN A 220 -30.84 -17.50 11.60
C ASN A 220 -29.59 -16.73 11.18
N THR A 221 -28.56 -17.43 10.70
CA THR A 221 -27.31 -16.81 10.27
C THR A 221 -27.52 -15.78 9.15
N LYS A 222 -28.42 -16.06 8.20
CA LYS A 222 -28.75 -15.12 7.11
C LYS A 222 -29.30 -13.77 7.59
N ARG A 223 -29.80 -13.70 8.82
CA ARG A 223 -30.28 -12.45 9.43
C ARG A 223 -29.18 -11.42 9.70
N LEU A 224 -27.90 -11.82 9.67
CA LEU A 224 -26.78 -10.89 9.68
C LEU A 224 -26.78 -10.00 8.43
N SER A 225 -27.35 -10.48 7.33
CA SER A 225 -27.48 -9.68 6.11
C SER A 225 -28.81 -8.92 6.12
N PRO A 226 -28.80 -7.59 5.87
CA PRO A 226 -30.05 -6.84 5.68
C PRO A 226 -30.89 -7.37 4.49
N TRP A 227 -30.29 -8.18 3.61
CA TRP A 227 -30.97 -8.80 2.46
C TRP A 227 -31.26 -10.30 2.67
N GLY A 228 -30.85 -10.88 3.80
CA GLY A 228 -30.94 -12.32 4.02
C GLY A 228 -30.01 -13.13 3.10
N ILE A 229 -28.91 -12.54 2.66
CA ILE A 229 -27.98 -13.16 1.69
C ILE A 229 -26.57 -13.14 2.25
N ILE A 230 -26.03 -14.31 2.52
CA ILE A 230 -24.63 -14.53 2.84
C ILE A 230 -24.02 -15.38 1.73
N ARG A 231 -22.85 -15.00 1.24
CA ARG A 231 -22.10 -15.76 0.24
C ARG A 231 -20.80 -16.23 0.85
N VAL A 232 -20.60 -17.53 0.83
CA VAL A 232 -19.33 -18.15 1.21
C VAL A 232 -18.56 -18.45 -0.08
N GLY A 233 -17.31 -18.09 -0.11
CA GLY A 233 -16.40 -18.29 -1.23
C GLY A 233 -15.00 -18.64 -0.77
N GLU A 234 -14.13 -18.92 -1.71
CA GLU A 234 -12.72 -19.16 -1.45
C GLU A 234 -11.87 -18.19 -2.26
N VAL A 235 -10.78 -17.74 -1.65
CA VAL A 235 -9.73 -16.99 -2.34
C VAL A 235 -8.40 -17.70 -2.19
N THR A 236 -7.66 -17.82 -3.27
CA THR A 236 -6.32 -18.40 -3.25
C THR A 236 -5.29 -17.30 -3.13
N ILE A 237 -4.55 -17.29 -2.03
CA ILE A 237 -3.45 -16.36 -1.77
C ILE A 237 -2.16 -17.16 -1.68
N MET A 238 -1.20 -16.89 -2.58
CA MET A 238 0.10 -17.56 -2.64
C MET A 238 0.00 -19.10 -2.61
N GLY A 239 -1.03 -19.66 -3.28
CA GLY A 239 -1.24 -21.12 -3.34
C GLY A 239 -1.97 -21.73 -2.13
N ASN A 240 -2.42 -20.91 -1.18
CA ASN A 240 -3.24 -21.34 -0.05
C ASN A 240 -4.69 -20.89 -0.26
N SER A 241 -5.67 -21.80 -0.17
CA SER A 241 -7.09 -21.47 -0.25
C SER A 241 -7.60 -21.09 1.12
N GLN A 242 -8.23 -19.92 1.20
CA GLN A 242 -8.84 -19.40 2.42
C GLN A 242 -10.31 -19.08 2.18
N GLN A 243 -11.14 -19.46 3.13
CA GLN A 243 -12.57 -19.16 3.09
C GLN A 243 -12.78 -17.67 3.35
N VAL A 244 -13.67 -17.08 2.56
CA VAL A 244 -14.13 -15.70 2.75
C VAL A 244 -15.65 -15.66 2.75
N VAL A 245 -16.20 -14.78 3.54
CA VAL A 245 -17.64 -14.60 3.65
C VAL A 245 -18.01 -13.18 3.27
N SER A 246 -19.08 -13.02 2.51
CA SER A 246 -19.67 -11.73 2.15
C SER A 246 -21.10 -11.64 2.70
N ILE A 247 -21.32 -10.67 3.56
CA ILE A 247 -22.64 -10.33 4.13
C ILE A 247 -23.25 -9.25 3.24
N SER A 248 -24.20 -9.62 2.37
CA SER A 248 -24.78 -8.66 1.42
C SER A 248 -25.42 -7.47 2.11
N GLY A 249 -25.00 -6.28 1.69
CA GLY A 249 -25.46 -5.00 2.26
C GLY A 249 -24.57 -4.45 3.37
N VAL A 250 -23.56 -5.19 3.85
CA VAL A 250 -22.55 -4.73 4.80
C VAL A 250 -21.18 -4.79 4.13
N ALA A 251 -20.53 -3.66 3.97
CA ALA A 251 -19.21 -3.62 3.37
C ALA A 251 -18.16 -4.11 4.38
N GLN A 252 -17.32 -5.07 3.97
CA GLN A 252 -16.21 -5.54 4.81
C GLN A 252 -14.93 -4.79 4.46
N LEU A 253 -14.40 -4.06 5.43
CA LEU A 253 -13.13 -3.34 5.32
C LEU A 253 -12.22 -3.79 6.46
N ASP A 254 -11.52 -4.90 6.26
CA ASP A 254 -10.53 -5.42 7.20
C ASP A 254 -9.40 -4.42 7.41
N TYR A 255 -9.19 -3.97 8.65
CA TYR A 255 -8.23 -2.91 8.95
C TYR A 255 -6.78 -3.34 8.68
N MET A 256 -6.45 -4.61 8.82
CA MET A 256 -5.13 -5.14 8.44
C MET A 256 -4.90 -5.03 6.92
N ASP A 257 -5.90 -5.32 6.09
CA ASP A 257 -5.82 -5.15 4.63
C ASP A 257 -5.66 -3.68 4.26
N LEU A 258 -6.39 -2.78 4.94
CA LEU A 258 -6.26 -1.33 4.75
C LEU A 258 -4.86 -0.84 5.16
N PHE A 259 -4.36 -1.29 6.30
CA PHE A 259 -3.02 -0.96 6.77
C PHE A 259 -1.95 -1.39 5.76
N LYS A 260 -1.97 -2.65 5.31
CA LYS A 260 -1.03 -3.16 4.30
C LYS A 260 -1.04 -2.35 3.01
N LYS A 261 -2.21 -1.83 2.62
CA LYS A 261 -2.36 -1.13 1.34
C LYS A 261 -2.09 0.37 1.42
N PHE A 262 -2.54 1.04 2.45
CA PHE A 262 -2.60 2.50 2.50
C PHE A 262 -1.65 3.13 3.53
N ALA A 263 -1.19 2.39 4.53
CA ALA A 263 -0.30 2.90 5.56
C ALA A 263 1.19 2.84 5.14
N TYR A 264 1.49 3.20 3.90
CA TYR A 264 2.82 3.10 3.31
C TYR A 264 3.90 3.92 4.03
N THR A 265 3.54 4.93 4.80
CA THR A 265 4.47 5.71 5.63
C THR A 265 5.15 4.86 6.71
N TYR A 266 4.49 3.78 7.15
CA TYR A 266 5.05 2.82 8.10
C TYR A 266 5.91 1.75 7.43
N GLY A 267 5.87 1.65 6.09
CA GLY A 267 6.59 0.64 5.32
C GLY A 267 6.11 -0.79 5.57
N ASN A 268 6.88 -1.75 5.03
CA ASN A 268 6.62 -3.17 5.28
C ASN A 268 7.02 -3.54 6.70
N GLN A 269 6.15 -4.26 7.40
CA GLN A 269 6.36 -4.68 8.78
C GLN A 269 6.94 -6.10 8.88
N GLU A 270 7.65 -6.41 9.95
CA GLU A 270 8.17 -7.76 10.21
C GLU A 270 7.07 -8.74 10.62
N SER A 271 6.04 -8.24 11.32
CA SER A 271 4.81 -8.95 11.65
C SER A 271 3.62 -8.04 11.37
N TYR A 272 2.47 -8.63 11.03
CA TYR A 272 1.19 -7.93 10.95
C TYR A 272 0.23 -8.37 12.05
N SER A 273 0.76 -8.92 13.18
CA SER A 273 -0.06 -9.11 14.36
C SER A 273 -0.52 -7.76 14.91
N LEU A 274 -1.72 -7.73 15.49
CA LEU A 274 -2.29 -6.51 16.05
C LEU A 274 -1.37 -5.88 17.10
N ASN A 275 -0.75 -6.71 17.96
CA ASN A 275 0.19 -6.26 18.99
C ASN A 275 1.43 -5.56 18.39
N HIS A 276 2.00 -6.13 17.32
CA HIS A 276 3.15 -5.52 16.66
C HIS A 276 2.78 -4.17 16.03
N ILE A 277 1.65 -4.12 15.32
CA ILE A 277 1.21 -2.89 14.68
C ILE A 277 0.79 -1.83 15.70
N ALA A 278 0.18 -2.21 16.83
CA ALA A 278 -0.11 -1.29 17.93
C ALA A 278 1.17 -0.64 18.48
N SER A 279 2.22 -1.43 18.67
CA SER A 279 3.52 -0.90 19.08
C SER A 279 4.12 0.08 18.05
N VAL A 280 4.02 -0.25 16.76
CA VAL A 280 4.57 0.60 15.67
C VAL A 280 3.77 1.89 15.50
N VAL A 281 2.43 1.80 15.54
CA VAL A 281 1.55 2.92 15.22
C VAL A 281 1.29 3.78 16.46
N LEU A 282 0.94 3.16 17.60
CA LEU A 282 0.51 3.86 18.81
C LEU A 282 1.62 3.97 19.86
N GLY A 283 2.68 3.16 19.77
CA GLY A 283 3.69 3.02 20.83
C GLY A 283 3.19 2.17 22.01
N GLU A 284 2.10 1.44 21.85
CA GLU A 284 1.44 0.65 22.88
C GLU A 284 1.46 -0.83 22.53
N LYS A 285 1.24 -1.66 23.53
CA LYS A 285 1.08 -3.12 23.37
C LYS A 285 -0.31 -3.51 23.85
N LYS A 286 -0.76 -4.71 23.45
CA LYS A 286 -1.91 -5.38 24.04
C LYS A 286 -1.69 -5.59 25.54
N LEU A 287 -2.74 -5.95 26.26
CA LEU A 287 -2.63 -6.36 27.64
C LEU A 287 -1.68 -7.56 27.77
N ASP A 288 -0.80 -7.53 28.75
CA ASP A 288 0.19 -8.59 28.96
C ASP A 288 -0.40 -9.69 29.85
N TYR A 289 -0.51 -10.87 29.30
CA TYR A 289 -0.94 -12.09 30.00
C TYR A 289 0.17 -13.15 30.09
N SER A 290 1.42 -12.75 29.93
CA SER A 290 2.57 -13.67 29.91
C SER A 290 2.70 -14.51 31.18
N GLU A 291 2.24 -14.00 32.32
CA GLU A 291 2.22 -14.73 33.60
C GLU A 291 1.32 -15.98 33.56
N VAL A 292 0.25 -15.97 32.76
CA VAL A 292 -0.70 -17.09 32.61
C VAL A 292 -0.31 -18.02 31.46
N GLY A 293 0.64 -17.59 30.61
CA GLY A 293 1.27 -18.38 29.56
C GLY A 293 0.53 -18.41 28.24
N SER A 294 -0.81 -18.48 28.24
CA SER A 294 -1.60 -18.47 26.99
C SER A 294 -2.99 -17.83 27.18
N LEU A 295 -3.57 -17.34 26.10
CA LEU A 295 -4.94 -16.81 26.09
C LEU A 295 -5.98 -17.88 26.51
N ARG A 296 -5.71 -19.13 26.17
CA ARG A 296 -6.52 -20.28 26.62
C ARG A 296 -6.58 -20.38 28.15
N ASN A 297 -5.43 -20.31 28.79
CA ASN A 297 -5.35 -20.38 30.24
C ASN A 297 -6.01 -19.14 30.89
N LEU A 298 -5.94 -17.97 30.22
CA LEU A 298 -6.54 -16.74 30.72
C LEU A 298 -8.06 -16.84 30.87
N TYR A 299 -8.76 -17.51 29.96
CA TYR A 299 -10.21 -17.74 30.05
C TYR A 299 -10.65 -18.43 31.35
N ASP A 300 -9.85 -19.36 31.85
CA ASP A 300 -10.15 -20.11 33.07
C ASP A 300 -9.53 -19.48 34.32
N ALA A 301 -8.35 -18.86 34.20
CA ALA A 301 -7.63 -18.28 35.30
C ALA A 301 -8.12 -16.86 35.68
N ASP A 302 -8.40 -16.02 34.69
CA ASP A 302 -8.82 -14.64 34.88
C ASP A 302 -9.75 -14.20 33.72
N TYR A 303 -11.03 -14.51 33.87
CA TYR A 303 -12.05 -14.13 32.89
C TYR A 303 -12.25 -12.62 32.77
N GLN A 304 -12.02 -11.86 33.85
CA GLN A 304 -12.08 -10.42 33.87
C GLN A 304 -11.06 -9.84 32.86
N MET A 305 -9.81 -10.26 32.98
CA MET A 305 -8.75 -9.86 32.08
C MET A 305 -8.95 -10.39 30.64
N PHE A 306 -9.56 -11.58 30.49
CA PHE A 306 -9.88 -12.14 29.17
C PHE A 306 -10.86 -11.27 28.39
N VAL A 307 -11.91 -10.75 29.06
CA VAL A 307 -12.87 -9.83 28.44
C VAL A 307 -12.21 -8.48 28.13
N ASP A 308 -11.43 -7.94 29.07
CA ASP A 308 -10.66 -6.70 28.84
C ASP A 308 -9.73 -6.84 27.64
N TYR A 309 -9.12 -8.01 27.42
CA TYR A 309 -8.28 -8.29 26.26
C TYR A 309 -9.06 -8.21 24.96
N ASN A 310 -10.25 -8.83 24.88
CA ASN A 310 -11.11 -8.77 23.69
C ASN A 310 -11.59 -7.33 23.38
N ILE A 311 -11.95 -6.57 24.43
CA ILE A 311 -12.32 -5.15 24.29
C ILE A 311 -11.12 -4.32 23.79
N LYS A 312 -9.91 -4.61 24.31
CA LYS A 312 -8.68 -3.91 23.91
C LYS A 312 -8.37 -4.08 22.45
N ASP A 313 -8.64 -5.24 21.86
CA ASP A 313 -8.44 -5.48 20.43
C ASP A 313 -9.36 -4.59 19.57
N VAL A 314 -10.59 -4.40 19.99
CA VAL A 314 -11.52 -3.46 19.36
C VAL A 314 -11.08 -2.00 19.57
N GLU A 315 -10.64 -1.62 20.78
CA GLU A 315 -10.15 -0.27 21.09
C GLU A 315 -8.94 0.12 20.24
N LEU A 316 -8.00 -0.79 20.05
CA LEU A 316 -6.81 -0.53 19.22
C LEU A 316 -7.17 -0.18 17.78
N ILE A 317 -8.17 -0.83 17.18
CA ILE A 317 -8.63 -0.51 15.83
C ILE A 317 -9.29 0.87 15.76
N GLU A 318 -10.09 1.24 16.76
CA GLU A 318 -10.68 2.59 16.84
C GLU A 318 -9.58 3.65 16.89
N ARG A 319 -8.55 3.46 17.72
CA ARG A 319 -7.41 4.37 17.84
C ARG A 319 -6.53 4.40 16.60
N PHE A 320 -6.45 3.29 15.85
CA PHE A 320 -5.82 3.30 14.53
C PHE A 320 -6.60 4.16 13.56
N GLU A 321 -7.93 4.05 13.53
CA GLU A 321 -8.76 4.89 12.65
C GLU A 321 -8.68 6.37 13.05
N GLU A 322 -8.66 6.69 14.33
CA GLU A 322 -8.44 8.06 14.82
C GLU A 322 -7.11 8.63 14.34
N LYS A 323 -6.04 7.83 14.37
CA LYS A 323 -4.68 8.26 14.00
C LYS A 323 -4.44 8.27 12.49
N MET A 324 -4.94 7.28 11.77
CA MET A 324 -4.61 7.06 10.35
C MET A 324 -5.77 7.36 9.40
N GLY A 325 -7.03 7.23 9.83
CA GLY A 325 -8.22 7.53 9.03
C GLY A 325 -8.36 6.66 7.77
N LEU A 326 -7.95 5.39 7.81
CA LEU A 326 -7.89 4.55 6.62
C LEU A 326 -9.26 4.15 6.08
N ILE A 327 -10.26 3.92 6.95
CA ILE A 327 -11.63 3.65 6.52
C ILE A 327 -12.24 4.91 5.90
N THR A 328 -12.03 6.07 6.53
CA THR A 328 -12.48 7.35 6.01
C THR A 328 -11.84 7.67 4.65
N LEU A 329 -10.56 7.34 4.48
CA LEU A 329 -9.83 7.44 3.22
C LEU A 329 -10.46 6.57 2.12
N VAL A 330 -10.77 5.31 2.43
CA VAL A 330 -11.43 4.36 1.51
C VAL A 330 -12.81 4.87 1.09
N ILE A 331 -13.65 5.28 2.04
CA ILE A 331 -14.99 5.82 1.77
C ILE A 331 -14.89 7.05 0.86
N THR A 332 -14.00 7.98 1.18
CA THR A 332 -13.78 9.19 0.37
C THR A 332 -13.33 8.83 -1.05
N THR A 333 -12.39 7.89 -1.18
CA THR A 333 -11.88 7.42 -2.47
C THR A 333 -12.98 6.74 -3.29
N ALA A 334 -13.85 5.94 -2.65
CA ALA A 334 -14.97 5.28 -3.30
C ALA A 334 -15.96 6.26 -3.92
N TYR A 335 -16.29 7.34 -3.22
CA TYR A 335 -17.19 8.36 -3.76
C TYR A 335 -16.56 9.22 -4.85
N ILE A 336 -15.25 9.50 -4.78
CA ILE A 336 -14.53 10.13 -5.89
C ILE A 336 -14.60 9.21 -7.12
N GLY A 337 -14.34 7.94 -6.94
CA GLY A 337 -14.35 6.92 -7.99
C GLY A 337 -15.75 6.56 -8.50
N GLY A 338 -16.79 6.71 -7.68
CA GLY A 338 -18.13 6.19 -7.96
C GLY A 338 -18.16 4.66 -8.00
N VAL A 339 -17.61 4.03 -6.97
CA VAL A 339 -17.52 2.57 -6.79
C VAL A 339 -17.93 2.18 -5.37
N ASN A 340 -18.17 0.90 -5.09
CA ASN A 340 -18.32 0.44 -3.71
C ASN A 340 -17.01 0.57 -2.92
N TYR A 341 -17.11 0.59 -1.59
CA TYR A 341 -15.94 0.77 -0.72
C TYR A 341 -14.87 -0.30 -0.95
N THR A 342 -15.27 -1.56 -1.08
CA THR A 342 -14.36 -2.68 -1.33
C THR A 342 -13.68 -2.63 -2.71
N ASP A 343 -14.29 -1.98 -3.71
CA ASP A 343 -13.68 -1.81 -5.04
C ASP A 343 -12.43 -0.90 -5.00
N THR A 344 -12.27 -0.07 -3.96
CA THR A 344 -11.11 0.81 -3.78
C THR A 344 -9.82 0.03 -3.56
N LEU A 345 -9.94 -1.22 -3.17
CA LEU A 345 -8.81 -2.12 -3.07
C LEU A 345 -8.24 -2.54 -4.44
N GLY A 346 -8.96 -2.24 -5.55
CA GLY A 346 -8.52 -2.49 -6.92
C GLY A 346 -8.32 -1.21 -7.72
N THR A 347 -7.09 -0.88 -8.14
CA THR A 347 -6.76 0.35 -8.89
C THR A 347 -7.46 0.45 -10.23
N THR A 348 -7.53 -0.66 -10.98
CA THR A 348 -8.19 -0.71 -12.30
C THR A 348 -9.70 -0.44 -12.20
N ALA A 349 -10.35 -0.92 -11.15
CA ALA A 349 -11.79 -0.74 -10.93
C ALA A 349 -12.16 0.74 -10.71
N ILE A 350 -11.38 1.46 -9.91
CA ILE A 350 -11.60 2.87 -9.62
C ILE A 350 -11.37 3.70 -10.88
N TRP A 351 -10.24 3.51 -11.56
CA TRP A 351 -9.90 4.29 -12.74
C TRP A 351 -10.83 4.02 -13.91
N ASP A 352 -11.27 2.77 -14.10
CA ASP A 352 -12.31 2.46 -15.09
C ASP A 352 -13.60 3.23 -14.83
N SER A 353 -14.04 3.30 -13.56
CA SER A 353 -15.24 4.05 -13.18
C SER A 353 -15.06 5.56 -13.36
N ILE A 354 -13.94 6.13 -12.94
CA ILE A 354 -13.65 7.57 -13.10
C ILE A 354 -13.69 7.96 -14.58
N ILE A 355 -12.98 7.21 -15.43
CA ILE A 355 -12.92 7.49 -16.88
C ILE A 355 -14.30 7.31 -17.50
N TYR A 356 -14.99 6.22 -17.21
CA TYR A 356 -16.34 5.95 -17.73
C TYR A 356 -17.32 7.07 -17.36
N ARG A 357 -17.34 7.51 -16.10
CA ARG A 357 -18.21 8.61 -15.64
C ARG A 357 -17.89 9.91 -16.36
N ARG A 358 -16.62 10.24 -16.57
CA ARG A 358 -16.19 11.43 -17.29
C ARG A 358 -16.64 11.37 -18.77
N LEU A 359 -16.40 10.25 -19.44
CA LEU A 359 -16.78 10.03 -20.82
C LEU A 359 -18.31 10.15 -21.02
N MET A 360 -19.10 9.57 -20.12
CA MET A 360 -20.56 9.64 -20.19
C MET A 360 -21.09 11.06 -20.05
N ARG A 361 -20.45 11.93 -19.23
CA ARG A 361 -20.79 13.36 -19.14
C ARG A 361 -20.57 14.07 -20.48
N GLN A 362 -19.55 13.65 -21.22
CA GLN A 362 -19.24 14.17 -22.56
C GLN A 362 -20.03 13.46 -23.67
N ARG A 363 -20.95 12.54 -23.32
CA ARG A 363 -21.68 11.67 -24.27
C ARG A 363 -20.77 10.86 -25.17
N THR A 364 -19.58 10.55 -24.67
CA THR A 364 -18.62 9.64 -25.28
C THR A 364 -18.68 8.31 -24.54
N VAL A 365 -18.68 7.21 -25.27
CA VAL A 365 -18.85 5.88 -24.69
C VAL A 365 -17.68 4.99 -25.08
N PRO A 366 -16.98 4.36 -24.13
CA PRO A 366 -15.89 3.46 -24.45
C PRO A 366 -16.42 2.12 -24.99
N ARG A 367 -15.56 1.35 -25.65
CA ARG A 367 -15.86 -0.05 -26.01
C ARG A 367 -16.25 -0.84 -24.77
N LEU A 368 -17.20 -1.76 -24.93
CA LEU A 368 -17.67 -2.60 -23.83
C LEU A 368 -16.55 -3.46 -23.25
N HIS A 369 -15.73 -4.02 -24.13
CA HIS A 369 -14.58 -4.85 -23.79
C HIS A 369 -13.29 -4.22 -24.31
N GLN A 370 -12.19 -4.60 -23.69
CA GLN A 370 -10.86 -4.22 -24.14
C GLN A 370 -10.64 -4.67 -25.59
N LEU A 371 -9.99 -3.82 -26.36
CA LEU A 371 -9.50 -4.21 -27.69
C LEU A 371 -8.39 -5.27 -27.53
N PRO A 372 -8.23 -6.15 -28.55
CA PRO A 372 -7.04 -7.00 -28.59
C PRO A 372 -5.78 -6.13 -28.46
N ALA A 373 -4.77 -6.67 -27.77
CA ALA A 373 -3.50 -5.97 -27.63
C ALA A 373 -2.99 -5.57 -29.03
N SER A 374 -2.51 -4.34 -29.14
CA SER A 374 -1.90 -3.86 -30.39
C SER A 374 -0.67 -4.70 -30.74
N ASP A 375 -0.34 -4.82 -32.02
CA ASP A 375 0.89 -5.49 -32.51
C ASP A 375 2.17 -4.71 -32.12
N TYR A 376 2.06 -3.78 -31.21
CA TYR A 376 3.17 -2.96 -30.71
C TYR A 376 4.22 -3.83 -30.02
N LYS A 377 5.42 -3.81 -30.58
CA LYS A 377 6.59 -4.45 -29.96
C LYS A 377 7.24 -3.49 -28.98
N ILE A 378 7.30 -3.91 -27.70
CA ILE A 378 7.96 -3.16 -26.62
C ILE A 378 9.41 -2.86 -27.04
N LYS A 379 9.78 -1.57 -27.07
CA LYS A 379 11.09 -1.10 -27.55
C LYS A 379 12.22 -1.28 -26.54
N SER A 380 11.89 -1.53 -25.28
CA SER A 380 12.89 -1.76 -24.22
C SER A 380 13.73 -3.03 -24.39
N GLY A 381 13.43 -3.85 -25.39
CA GLY A 381 14.15 -5.12 -25.66
C GLY A 381 13.89 -6.23 -24.62
N THR A 382 13.01 -5.99 -23.66
CA THR A 382 12.59 -6.93 -22.64
C THR A 382 11.17 -7.44 -22.95
N LYS A 383 10.76 -8.55 -22.29
CA LYS A 383 9.36 -9.03 -22.39
C LYS A 383 8.36 -8.15 -21.62
N SER A 384 8.86 -7.15 -20.86
CA SER A 384 8.07 -6.27 -20.01
C SER A 384 8.43 -4.80 -20.28
N ILE A 385 7.47 -3.90 -20.02
CA ILE A 385 7.67 -2.46 -20.11
C ILE A 385 8.81 -2.04 -19.17
N ALA A 386 9.77 -1.26 -19.68
CA ALA A 386 10.87 -0.74 -18.87
C ALA A 386 10.35 0.21 -17.79
N GLY A 387 10.91 0.11 -16.59
CA GLY A 387 10.63 1.03 -15.49
C GLY A 387 11.34 2.38 -15.61
N GLY A 388 11.40 3.15 -14.52
CA GLY A 388 12.15 4.39 -14.42
C GLY A 388 13.66 4.18 -14.58
N TYR A 389 14.37 5.22 -15.03
CA TYR A 389 15.83 5.16 -15.13
C TYR A 389 16.50 5.20 -13.77
N VAL A 390 17.50 4.35 -13.59
CA VAL A 390 18.33 4.29 -12.39
C VAL A 390 19.80 4.26 -12.83
N LYS A 391 20.54 5.32 -12.52
CA LYS A 391 21.96 5.45 -12.84
C LYS A 391 22.80 4.47 -12.00
N ASP A 392 23.89 3.96 -12.59
CA ASP A 392 24.91 3.27 -11.82
C ASP A 392 25.59 4.25 -10.87
N VAL A 393 25.67 3.89 -9.60
CA VAL A 393 26.19 4.78 -8.55
C VAL A 393 27.69 4.68 -8.43
N VAL A 394 28.33 5.79 -8.10
CA VAL A 394 29.70 5.78 -7.60
C VAL A 394 29.67 5.31 -6.14
N GLN A 395 30.11 4.09 -5.89
CA GLN A 395 30.15 3.54 -4.53
C GLN A 395 31.18 4.31 -3.69
N GLY A 396 30.84 4.58 -2.45
CA GLY A 396 31.70 5.31 -1.54
C GLY A 396 30.98 6.39 -0.76
N MET A 397 31.76 7.16 0.00
CA MET A 397 31.33 8.36 0.67
C MET A 397 31.44 9.57 -0.26
N SER A 398 30.41 10.34 -0.35
CA SER A 398 30.38 11.64 -1.02
C SER A 398 30.10 12.72 0.00
N GLU A 399 30.80 13.85 -0.13
CA GLU A 399 30.61 15.02 0.71
C GLU A 399 29.71 16.04 0.02
N TRP A 400 28.99 16.80 0.82
CA TRP A 400 28.08 17.87 0.39
C TRP A 400 27.14 17.42 -0.71
N VAL A 401 26.18 16.58 -0.34
CA VAL A 401 25.20 16.01 -1.26
C VAL A 401 23.95 16.87 -1.29
N MET A 402 23.48 17.20 -2.50
CA MET A 402 22.17 17.79 -2.71
C MET A 402 21.29 16.83 -3.51
N SER A 403 20.02 16.71 -3.14
CA SER A 403 19.02 15.99 -3.94
C SER A 403 17.98 16.93 -4.51
N PHE A 404 17.54 16.61 -5.73
CA PHE A 404 16.46 17.29 -6.45
C PHE A 404 15.42 16.27 -6.87
N ASP A 405 14.13 16.58 -6.71
CA ASP A 405 13.03 15.67 -6.97
C ASP A 405 11.99 16.28 -7.91
N LEU A 406 11.47 15.46 -8.83
CA LEU A 406 10.43 15.86 -9.79
C LEU A 406 9.03 15.70 -9.19
N ASN A 407 8.30 16.78 -9.15
CA ASN A 407 6.92 16.77 -8.67
C ASN A 407 6.00 15.94 -9.57
N SER A 408 5.48 14.81 -9.05
CA SER A 408 4.45 13.99 -9.73
C SER A 408 4.81 13.66 -11.19
N LEU A 409 6.00 13.09 -11.42
CA LEU A 409 6.59 12.87 -12.74
C LEU A 409 5.61 12.26 -13.74
N TYR A 410 5.06 11.07 -13.50
CA TYR A 410 4.20 10.37 -14.47
C TYR A 410 2.86 11.06 -14.73
N PRO A 411 2.13 11.58 -13.74
CA PRO A 411 0.95 12.40 -13.99
C PRO A 411 1.24 13.60 -14.89
N ASN A 412 2.33 14.33 -14.62
CA ASN A 412 2.69 15.50 -15.44
C ASN A 412 3.15 15.13 -16.85
N ILE A 413 3.83 14.00 -17.06
CA ILE A 413 4.15 13.48 -18.40
C ILE A 413 2.87 13.20 -19.19
N ILE A 414 1.89 12.54 -18.58
CA ILE A 414 0.61 12.21 -19.20
C ILE A 414 -0.11 13.48 -19.65
N ILE A 415 -0.15 14.50 -18.80
CA ILE A 415 -0.78 15.80 -19.15
C ILE A 415 0.00 16.52 -20.24
N GLN A 416 1.30 16.66 -20.04
CA GLN A 416 2.20 17.42 -20.92
C GLN A 416 2.19 16.92 -22.37
N ASN A 417 2.21 15.60 -22.54
CA ASN A 417 2.28 14.96 -23.84
C ASN A 417 0.93 14.43 -24.35
N ASN A 418 -0.16 14.77 -23.68
CA ASN A 418 -1.52 14.36 -24.05
C ASN A 418 -1.70 12.84 -24.21
N MET A 419 -1.11 12.06 -23.32
CA MET A 419 -1.06 10.60 -23.43
C MET A 419 -2.37 9.96 -23.00
N SER A 420 -3.13 9.46 -23.95
CA SER A 420 -4.38 8.73 -23.76
C SER A 420 -4.61 7.80 -24.96
N PRO A 421 -5.29 6.66 -24.81
CA PRO A 421 -5.51 5.74 -25.93
C PRO A 421 -6.19 6.39 -27.15
N GLU A 422 -7.14 7.27 -26.94
CA GLU A 422 -7.88 7.92 -28.04
C GLU A 422 -7.13 9.10 -28.69
N THR A 423 -6.06 9.56 -28.05
CA THR A 423 -5.19 10.58 -28.63
C THR A 423 -3.95 10.00 -29.30
N LEU A 424 -3.63 8.73 -28.98
CA LEU A 424 -2.58 8.00 -29.67
C LEU A 424 -2.90 7.88 -31.16
N ILE A 425 -1.96 8.24 -32.02
CA ILE A 425 -2.07 8.04 -33.45
C ILE A 425 -1.52 6.65 -33.73
N GLU A 426 -2.43 5.68 -33.96
CA GLU A 426 -2.08 4.28 -34.21
C GLU A 426 -1.08 4.13 -35.36
N HIS A 427 -0.13 3.21 -35.18
CA HIS A 427 0.94 2.91 -36.15
C HIS A 427 1.82 4.09 -36.56
N SER A 428 1.63 5.26 -35.93
CA SER A 428 2.45 6.44 -36.19
C SER A 428 3.41 6.69 -35.06
N PHE A 429 4.69 6.66 -35.35
CA PHE A 429 5.74 7.05 -34.41
C PHE A 429 6.95 7.57 -35.18
N VAL A 430 7.72 8.41 -34.51
CA VAL A 430 9.00 8.87 -35.04
C VAL A 430 9.99 7.71 -34.91
N GLU A 431 10.48 7.21 -36.04
CA GLU A 431 11.40 6.08 -36.08
C GLU A 431 12.69 6.35 -35.31
N ASN A 432 13.25 5.28 -34.72
CA ASN A 432 14.50 5.28 -33.98
C ASN A 432 14.53 6.31 -32.83
N VAL A 433 13.39 6.56 -32.17
CA VAL A 433 13.33 7.39 -30.98
C VAL A 433 13.37 6.50 -29.73
N VAL A 434 14.38 6.70 -28.94
CA VAL A 434 14.59 6.17 -27.58
C VAL A 434 15.24 7.29 -26.77
N PRO A 435 15.28 7.20 -25.42
CA PRO A 435 15.83 8.26 -24.58
C PRO A 435 17.23 8.71 -24.99
N GLU A 436 18.12 7.78 -25.34
CA GLU A 436 19.49 8.05 -25.79
C GLU A 436 19.54 8.92 -27.05
N VAL A 437 18.71 8.61 -28.03
CA VAL A 437 18.62 9.35 -29.29
C VAL A 437 18.01 10.74 -29.07
N LEU A 438 16.98 10.85 -28.24
CA LEU A 438 16.38 12.16 -27.92
C LEU A 438 17.35 13.10 -27.20
N LEU A 439 18.23 12.56 -26.34
CA LEU A 439 19.23 13.35 -25.63
C LEU A 439 20.40 13.79 -26.52
N GLY A 440 20.77 12.96 -27.51
CA GLY A 440 21.96 13.13 -28.34
C GLY A 440 21.71 13.74 -29.72
N THR A 441 20.47 13.94 -30.14
CA THR A 441 20.13 14.44 -31.50
C THR A 441 19.12 15.58 -31.47
N ASP A 442 18.98 16.27 -32.58
CA ASP A 442 17.99 17.32 -32.81
C ASP A 442 16.61 16.79 -33.27
N LYS A 443 16.35 15.50 -33.13
CA LYS A 443 15.03 14.95 -33.44
C LYS A 443 13.93 15.66 -32.67
N LYS A 444 12.90 16.10 -33.42
CA LYS A 444 11.77 16.87 -32.90
C LYS A 444 10.46 16.15 -33.22
N ALA A 445 9.43 16.45 -32.43
CA ALA A 445 8.07 16.07 -32.79
C ALA A 445 7.68 16.70 -34.14
N PRO A 446 6.92 15.95 -34.97
CA PRO A 446 6.23 16.55 -36.12
C PRO A 446 5.26 17.66 -35.68
N ASP A 447 4.92 18.56 -36.59
CA ASP A 447 3.98 19.64 -36.30
C ASP A 447 2.60 19.12 -35.95
N GLY A 448 1.95 19.76 -34.99
CA GLY A 448 0.58 19.42 -34.54
C GLY A 448 0.42 18.17 -33.65
N VAL A 449 1.52 17.55 -33.23
CA VAL A 449 1.49 16.38 -32.33
C VAL A 449 2.42 16.55 -31.14
N CYS A 450 2.16 15.74 -30.10
CA CYS A 450 3.09 15.56 -29.01
C CYS A 450 3.81 14.21 -29.19
N MET A 451 5.10 14.15 -28.85
CA MET A 451 5.92 12.96 -29.00
C MET A 451 6.40 12.45 -27.65
N ALA A 452 6.22 11.16 -27.38
CA ALA A 452 6.74 10.48 -26.20
C ALA A 452 8.19 9.99 -26.38
N GLY A 453 8.81 9.58 -25.29
CA GLY A 453 10.19 9.05 -25.25
C GLY A 453 10.40 7.75 -26.03
N ASN A 454 9.36 7.00 -26.36
CA ASN A 454 9.39 5.85 -27.27
C ASN A 454 9.11 6.21 -28.73
N GLY A 455 8.96 7.51 -29.05
CA GLY A 455 8.63 8.00 -30.39
C GLY A 455 7.15 7.94 -30.74
N SER A 456 6.28 7.44 -29.86
CA SER A 456 4.84 7.47 -30.08
C SER A 456 4.33 8.88 -30.12
N VAL A 457 3.38 9.15 -31.03
CA VAL A 457 2.85 10.49 -31.22
C VAL A 457 1.38 10.56 -30.86
N TYR A 458 1.01 11.64 -30.21
CA TYR A 458 -0.31 11.91 -29.70
C TYR A 458 -0.88 13.20 -30.34
N ARG A 459 -2.16 13.17 -30.62
CA ARG A 459 -2.88 14.33 -31.16
C ARG A 459 -2.78 15.53 -30.22
N LYS A 460 -2.68 16.72 -30.77
CA LYS A 460 -2.63 17.98 -30.04
C LYS A 460 -3.88 18.84 -30.24
N ASP A 461 -4.69 18.52 -31.24
CA ASP A 461 -5.92 19.25 -31.57
C ASP A 461 -7.08 18.96 -30.60
N VAL A 462 -7.00 17.87 -29.83
CA VAL A 462 -8.02 17.47 -28.86
C VAL A 462 -7.35 17.01 -27.59
N LYS A 463 -7.82 17.47 -26.44
CA LYS A 463 -7.36 17.02 -25.13
C LYS A 463 -7.83 15.58 -24.88
N GLY A 464 -6.92 14.72 -24.47
CA GLY A 464 -7.23 13.34 -24.10
C GLY A 464 -7.99 13.27 -22.78
N ILE A 465 -8.81 12.22 -22.64
CA ILE A 465 -9.65 12.03 -21.44
C ILE A 465 -8.82 11.79 -20.18
N ILE A 466 -7.76 10.97 -20.27
CA ILE A 466 -6.89 10.72 -19.14
C ILE A 466 -6.12 11.97 -18.71
N PRO A 467 -5.44 12.70 -19.62
CA PRO A 467 -4.84 13.99 -19.32
C PRO A 467 -5.80 15.01 -18.69
N GLU A 468 -7.04 15.10 -19.20
CA GLU A 468 -8.07 16.01 -18.65
C GLU A 468 -8.39 15.68 -17.19
N ILE A 469 -8.67 14.40 -16.89
CA ILE A 469 -9.00 13.95 -15.54
C ILE A 469 -7.81 14.16 -14.59
N VAL A 470 -6.60 13.81 -15.03
CA VAL A 470 -5.39 13.93 -14.22
C VAL A 470 -5.09 15.38 -13.88
N GLU A 471 -5.24 16.28 -14.85
CA GLU A 471 -5.04 17.73 -14.66
C GLU A 471 -6.04 18.30 -13.65
N GLU A 472 -7.32 17.93 -13.76
CA GLU A 472 -8.34 18.34 -12.81
C GLU A 472 -8.07 17.82 -11.39
N LEU A 473 -7.74 16.54 -11.24
CA LEU A 473 -7.42 15.93 -9.95
C LEU A 473 -6.15 16.56 -9.34
N TYR A 474 -5.14 16.83 -10.17
CA TYR A 474 -3.92 17.49 -9.71
C TYR A 474 -4.20 18.91 -9.21
N SER A 475 -4.95 19.71 -9.98
CA SER A 475 -5.33 21.07 -9.61
C SER A 475 -6.18 21.09 -8.32
N LYS A 476 -7.17 20.20 -8.23
CA LYS A 476 -7.99 20.02 -7.01
C LYS A 476 -7.14 19.66 -5.79
N ARG A 477 -6.13 18.79 -5.96
CA ARG A 477 -5.20 18.44 -4.88
C ARG A 477 -4.40 19.63 -4.39
N VAL A 478 -3.88 20.46 -5.31
CA VAL A 478 -3.12 21.68 -4.96
C VAL A 478 -4.00 22.66 -4.20
N GLU A 479 -5.24 22.89 -4.65
CA GLU A 479 -6.21 23.74 -3.96
C GLU A 479 -6.50 23.25 -2.53
N ILE A 480 -6.79 21.96 -2.37
CA ILE A 480 -7.05 21.35 -1.07
C ILE A 480 -5.83 21.48 -0.14
N LYS A 481 -4.61 21.24 -0.67
CA LYS A 481 -3.37 21.39 0.09
C LYS A 481 -3.19 22.82 0.62
N ASN A 482 -3.42 23.81 -0.22
CA ASN A 482 -3.31 25.22 0.17
C ASN A 482 -4.35 25.57 1.25
N ARG A 483 -5.60 25.15 1.07
CA ARG A 483 -6.67 25.32 2.08
C ARG A 483 -6.31 24.65 3.40
N THR A 484 -5.74 23.45 3.37
CA THR A 484 -5.27 22.75 4.57
C THR A 484 -4.19 23.54 5.32
N ILE A 485 -3.25 24.12 4.59
CA ILE A 485 -2.19 24.97 5.18
C ILE A 485 -2.81 26.20 5.87
N GLU A 486 -3.81 26.83 5.27
CA GLU A 486 -4.52 27.97 5.87
C GLU A 486 -5.26 27.59 7.15
N PHE A 487 -6.00 26.46 7.14
CA PHE A 487 -6.67 25.96 8.35
C PHE A 487 -5.66 25.59 9.45
N LYS A 488 -4.53 24.99 9.12
CA LYS A 488 -3.46 24.71 10.09
C LYS A 488 -2.88 25.97 10.71
N LYS A 489 -2.70 27.05 9.94
CA LYS A 489 -2.27 28.33 10.46
C LYS A 489 -3.30 28.97 11.40
N GLN A 490 -4.59 28.77 11.14
CA GLN A 490 -5.67 29.22 12.01
C GLN A 490 -5.72 28.37 13.28
N LEU A 491 -5.61 27.04 13.15
CA LEU A 491 -5.60 26.09 14.25
C LEU A 491 -4.43 26.33 15.22
N ALA A 492 -3.26 26.70 14.71
CA ALA A 492 -2.10 27.07 15.54
C ALA A 492 -2.33 28.31 16.42
N LYS A 493 -3.39 29.12 16.15
CA LYS A 493 -3.79 30.25 16.98
C LYS A 493 -4.88 29.88 18.00
N ASP A 494 -5.62 28.82 17.76
CA ASP A 494 -6.70 28.30 18.60
C ASP A 494 -6.73 26.78 18.49
N GLU A 495 -5.81 26.11 19.17
CA GLU A 495 -5.59 24.67 19.12
C GLU A 495 -6.79 23.84 19.58
N SER A 496 -7.68 24.42 20.37
CA SER A 496 -8.87 23.74 20.90
C SER A 496 -10.09 23.80 19.97
N ASN A 497 -9.99 24.49 18.83
CA ASN A 497 -11.13 24.72 17.92
C ASN A 497 -11.52 23.44 17.16
N GLN A 498 -12.52 22.76 17.67
CA GLN A 498 -13.01 21.50 17.13
C GLN A 498 -13.48 21.60 15.67
N SER A 499 -14.02 22.75 15.25
CA SER A 499 -14.43 22.96 13.87
C SER A 499 -13.23 22.99 12.91
N LEU A 500 -12.16 23.70 13.31
CA LEU A 500 -10.91 23.75 12.53
C LEU A 500 -10.19 22.40 12.49
N ILE A 501 -10.17 21.66 13.60
CA ILE A 501 -9.61 20.29 13.64
C ILE A 501 -10.33 19.40 12.62
N ARG A 502 -11.66 19.43 12.59
CA ARG A 502 -12.46 18.65 11.62
C ARG A 502 -12.17 19.05 10.17
N GLU A 503 -12.07 20.34 9.88
CA GLU A 503 -11.77 20.82 8.53
C GLU A 503 -10.34 20.45 8.09
N VAL A 504 -9.34 20.52 8.97
CA VAL A 504 -7.97 20.05 8.70
C VAL A 504 -7.99 18.57 8.37
N THR A 505 -8.56 17.74 9.24
CA THR A 505 -8.63 16.28 9.07
C THR A 505 -9.34 15.91 7.76
N ARG A 506 -10.50 16.54 7.49
CA ARG A 506 -11.25 16.31 6.24
C ARG A 506 -10.43 16.63 4.99
N ASN A 507 -9.77 17.79 4.98
CA ASN A 507 -8.97 18.20 3.81
C ASN A 507 -7.71 17.35 3.66
N GLU A 508 -7.07 16.93 4.75
CA GLU A 508 -5.93 15.98 4.70
C GLU A 508 -6.34 14.64 4.12
N THR A 509 -7.47 14.07 4.55
CA THR A 509 -8.01 12.82 4.01
C THR A 509 -8.33 12.96 2.52
N LEU A 510 -9.00 14.05 2.12
CA LEU A 510 -9.34 14.28 0.72
C LEU A 510 -8.09 14.47 -0.16
N GLN A 511 -7.10 15.23 0.32
CA GLN A 511 -5.81 15.42 -0.36
C GLN A 511 -5.06 14.10 -0.52
N MET A 512 -5.09 13.26 0.52
CA MET A 512 -4.47 11.93 0.50
C MET A 512 -5.17 10.99 -0.48
N ALA A 513 -6.51 10.97 -0.51
CA ALA A 513 -7.28 10.17 -1.46
C ALA A 513 -6.93 10.53 -2.91
N VAL A 514 -6.87 11.82 -3.24
CA VAL A 514 -6.49 12.28 -4.58
C VAL A 514 -5.04 11.94 -4.89
N LYS A 515 -4.11 12.07 -3.93
CA LYS A 515 -2.69 11.68 -4.10
C LYS A 515 -2.57 10.19 -4.44
N ILE A 516 -3.27 9.32 -3.71
CA ILE A 516 -3.26 7.87 -3.95
C ILE A 516 -3.82 7.54 -5.33
N LEU A 517 -4.92 8.18 -5.73
CA LEU A 517 -5.48 8.00 -7.07
C LEU A 517 -4.45 8.37 -8.14
N LEU A 518 -3.87 9.58 -8.09
CA LEU A 518 -2.88 10.03 -9.07
C LEU A 518 -1.67 9.09 -9.16
N ASN A 519 -1.14 8.64 -8.01
CA ASN A 519 -0.01 7.72 -7.97
C ASN A 519 -0.35 6.32 -8.49
N SER A 520 -1.60 5.91 -8.39
CA SER A 520 -2.06 4.59 -8.84
C SER A 520 -2.40 4.51 -10.34
N LEU A 521 -2.52 5.65 -11.01
CA LEU A 521 -2.94 5.73 -12.42
C LEU A 521 -2.00 4.96 -13.34
N TYR A 522 -0.69 5.20 -13.23
CA TYR A 522 0.28 4.50 -14.07
C TYR A 522 0.17 2.97 -13.90
N GLY A 523 0.00 2.49 -12.66
CA GLY A 523 -0.21 1.07 -12.39
C GLY A 523 -1.50 0.51 -13.03
N ALA A 524 -2.54 1.33 -13.18
CA ALA A 524 -3.74 0.94 -13.94
C ALA A 524 -3.47 0.92 -15.45
N ILE A 525 -2.85 1.97 -16.02
CA ILE A 525 -2.54 2.06 -17.46
C ILE A 525 -1.63 0.93 -17.91
N ALA A 526 -0.68 0.51 -17.09
CA ALA A 526 0.27 -0.57 -17.39
C ALA A 526 -0.28 -1.99 -17.12
N ASN A 527 -1.52 -2.13 -16.66
CA ASN A 527 -2.13 -3.41 -16.34
C ASN A 527 -2.91 -3.95 -17.54
N GLU A 528 -2.52 -5.14 -18.05
CA GLU A 528 -3.16 -5.80 -19.20
C GLU A 528 -4.67 -6.08 -19.02
N HIS A 529 -5.17 -6.12 -17.78
CA HIS A 529 -6.59 -6.30 -17.49
C HIS A 529 -7.38 -4.99 -17.43
N PHE A 530 -6.70 -3.85 -17.62
CA PHE A 530 -7.37 -2.55 -17.64
C PHE A 530 -8.02 -2.29 -18.98
N ARG A 531 -9.27 -1.86 -19.02
CA ARG A 531 -10.03 -1.64 -20.27
C ARG A 531 -9.37 -0.64 -21.23
N TYR A 532 -8.62 0.32 -20.69
CA TYR A 532 -7.90 1.34 -21.45
C TYR A 532 -6.39 1.04 -21.54
N TYR A 533 -5.99 -0.21 -21.30
CA TYR A 533 -4.60 -0.63 -21.45
C TYR A 533 -4.12 -0.51 -22.88
N ASP A 534 -2.98 0.14 -23.05
CA ASP A 534 -2.22 0.17 -24.29
C ASP A 534 -0.72 0.12 -23.96
N PRO A 535 0.03 -0.90 -24.41
CA PRO A 535 1.44 -1.04 -24.09
C PRO A 535 2.29 0.09 -24.68
N GLN A 536 1.86 0.69 -25.82
CA GLN A 536 2.54 1.82 -26.43
C GLN A 536 2.42 3.09 -25.58
N VAL A 537 1.24 3.33 -25.00
CA VAL A 537 1.02 4.44 -24.05
C VAL A 537 1.81 4.21 -22.76
N ALA A 538 1.74 3.00 -22.20
CA ALA A 538 2.40 2.67 -20.95
C ALA A 538 3.94 2.80 -21.06
N GLU A 539 4.55 2.29 -22.13
CA GLU A 539 5.99 2.46 -22.39
C GLU A 539 6.33 3.92 -22.72
N GLY A 540 5.44 4.63 -23.40
CA GLY A 540 5.60 6.07 -23.67
C GLY A 540 5.79 6.88 -22.41
N VAL A 541 5.03 6.61 -21.33
CA VAL A 541 5.15 7.29 -20.04
C VAL A 541 6.52 7.06 -19.42
N THR A 542 6.98 5.81 -19.33
CA THR A 542 8.25 5.49 -18.65
C THR A 542 9.46 5.97 -19.42
N LEU A 543 9.50 5.78 -20.75
CA LEU A 543 10.63 6.24 -21.55
C LEU A 543 10.69 7.77 -21.65
N THR A 544 9.54 8.47 -21.59
CA THR A 544 9.53 9.93 -21.41
C THR A 544 10.13 10.31 -20.06
N GLY A 545 9.75 9.62 -18.97
CA GLY A 545 10.33 9.84 -17.64
C GLY A 545 11.85 9.64 -17.63
N GLN A 546 12.35 8.59 -18.29
CA GLN A 546 13.78 8.36 -18.44
C GLN A 546 14.48 9.50 -19.20
N THR A 547 13.85 10.05 -20.24
CA THR A 547 14.41 11.16 -21.00
C THR A 547 14.43 12.44 -20.16
N VAL A 548 13.37 12.74 -19.42
CA VAL A 548 13.27 13.92 -18.56
C VAL A 548 14.34 13.92 -17.48
N ILE A 549 14.52 12.80 -16.77
CA ILE A 549 15.48 12.74 -15.66
C ILE A 549 16.93 12.83 -16.17
N ARG A 550 17.22 12.24 -17.33
CA ARG A 550 18.56 12.35 -17.97
C ARG A 550 18.80 13.75 -18.58
N THR A 551 17.74 14.46 -18.97
CA THR A 551 17.83 15.88 -19.32
C THR A 551 18.23 16.70 -18.10
N ALA A 552 17.68 16.40 -16.93
CA ALA A 552 18.07 17.05 -15.68
C ALA A 552 19.54 16.77 -15.34
N GLU A 553 20.01 15.52 -15.44
CA GLU A 553 21.41 15.14 -15.22
C GLU A 553 22.37 16.00 -16.08
N LYS A 554 22.09 16.10 -17.37
CA LYS A 554 22.90 16.89 -18.30
C LYS A 554 22.90 18.37 -17.92
N ALA A 555 21.73 18.94 -17.66
CA ALA A 555 21.57 20.36 -17.34
C ALA A 555 22.29 20.73 -16.03
N VAL A 556 22.22 19.89 -15.01
CA VAL A 556 22.89 20.10 -13.73
C VAL A 556 24.41 20.09 -13.90
N ASN A 557 24.97 19.09 -14.59
CA ASN A 557 26.41 19.00 -14.83
C ASN A 557 26.94 20.19 -15.63
N GLU A 558 26.21 20.63 -16.69
CA GLU A 558 26.55 21.78 -17.48
C GLU A 558 26.52 23.10 -16.68
N GLU A 559 25.48 23.29 -15.85
CA GLU A 559 25.33 24.50 -15.07
C GLU A 559 26.39 24.61 -13.95
N ILE A 560 26.73 23.49 -13.27
CA ILE A 560 27.82 23.48 -12.28
C ILE A 560 29.17 23.78 -12.97
N CYS A 561 29.43 23.21 -14.14
CA CYS A 561 30.64 23.50 -14.92
C CYS A 561 30.75 25.01 -15.23
N LYS A 562 29.67 25.64 -15.68
CA LYS A 562 29.60 27.11 -15.93
C LYS A 562 29.82 27.91 -14.64
N PHE A 563 29.17 27.55 -13.57
CA PHE A 563 29.28 28.23 -12.28
C PHE A 563 30.70 28.15 -11.72
N LEU A 564 31.36 27.01 -11.86
CA LEU A 564 32.75 26.83 -11.45
C LEU A 564 33.77 27.36 -12.46
N LYS A 565 33.32 27.82 -13.67
CA LYS A 565 34.18 28.27 -14.80
C LYS A 565 35.22 27.20 -15.18
N GLU A 566 34.77 25.97 -15.29
CA GLU A 566 35.60 24.85 -15.77
C GLU A 566 35.57 24.76 -17.30
N SER A 567 36.65 24.22 -17.88
CA SER A 567 36.76 24.02 -19.33
C SER A 567 36.03 22.78 -19.84
N GLU A 568 35.82 21.81 -18.96
CA GLU A 568 35.17 20.54 -19.27
C GLU A 568 34.05 20.22 -18.30
N VAL A 569 32.99 19.61 -18.81
CA VAL A 569 31.83 19.17 -17.99
C VAL A 569 32.20 17.88 -17.28
N LYS A 570 32.25 17.92 -15.97
CA LYS A 570 32.45 16.74 -15.13
C LYS A 570 31.11 16.18 -14.68
N ASP A 571 31.04 14.87 -14.55
CA ASP A 571 29.85 14.19 -14.00
C ASP A 571 29.86 14.28 -12.46
N ARG A 572 28.99 15.12 -11.92
CA ARG A 572 28.77 15.34 -10.50
C ARG A 572 27.48 14.68 -9.99
N VAL A 573 26.74 14.02 -10.88
CA VAL A 573 25.55 13.28 -10.53
C VAL A 573 25.95 11.90 -10.01
N ILE A 574 25.87 11.72 -8.70
CA ILE A 574 26.26 10.49 -7.98
C ILE A 574 25.26 9.37 -8.23
N ALA A 575 23.96 9.70 -8.22
CA ALA A 575 22.87 8.75 -8.36
C ALA A 575 21.64 9.39 -8.98
N ILE A 576 20.85 8.58 -9.67
CA ILE A 576 19.50 8.90 -10.17
C ILE A 576 18.59 7.75 -9.80
N ASP A 577 17.40 8.06 -9.28
CA ASP A 577 16.34 7.10 -9.03
C ASP A 577 15.00 7.62 -9.52
N THR A 578 14.63 7.24 -10.73
CA THR A 578 13.34 7.50 -11.37
C THR A 578 13.00 8.98 -11.53
N ASP A 579 12.78 9.72 -10.46
CA ASP A 579 12.37 11.12 -10.37
C ASP A 579 13.34 11.99 -9.55
N SER A 580 14.35 11.39 -8.93
CA SER A 580 15.31 12.08 -8.08
C SER A 580 16.72 12.07 -8.68
N VAL A 581 17.43 13.21 -8.57
CA VAL A 581 18.86 13.37 -8.92
C VAL A 581 19.64 13.74 -7.68
N TYR A 582 20.75 13.06 -7.44
CA TYR A 582 21.69 13.29 -6.32
C TYR A 582 23.02 13.77 -6.88
N ILE A 583 23.50 14.92 -6.40
CA ILE A 583 24.76 15.53 -6.85
C ILE A 583 25.73 15.71 -5.69
N THR A 584 27.04 15.66 -5.96
CA THR A 584 28.03 16.18 -5.05
C THR A 584 28.29 17.67 -5.32
N ALA A 585 28.26 18.45 -4.27
CA ALA A 585 28.59 19.87 -4.28
C ALA A 585 29.97 20.15 -3.62
N LYS A 586 30.78 19.12 -3.40
CA LYS A 586 32.09 19.24 -2.76
C LYS A 586 32.97 20.30 -3.44
N ASP A 587 33.13 20.22 -4.75
CA ASP A 587 33.97 21.18 -5.52
C ASP A 587 33.48 22.62 -5.36
N ILE A 588 32.18 22.82 -5.14
CA ILE A 588 31.57 24.13 -4.92
C ILE A 588 31.95 24.64 -3.52
N ILE A 589 31.80 23.81 -2.52
CA ILE A 589 32.15 24.17 -1.13
C ILE A 589 33.66 24.41 -1.01
N ASP A 590 34.49 23.56 -1.57
CA ASP A 590 35.93 23.69 -1.55
C ASP A 590 36.42 24.99 -2.23
N LYS A 591 35.78 25.40 -3.34
CA LYS A 591 36.13 26.62 -4.08
C LYS A 591 35.72 27.90 -3.36
N PHE A 592 34.50 27.95 -2.80
CA PHE A 592 33.91 29.17 -2.23
C PHE A 592 34.10 29.28 -0.71
N ASN A 593 34.41 28.19 -0.02
CA ASN A 593 34.61 28.07 1.41
C ASN A 593 33.59 28.89 2.24
N PRO A 594 32.27 28.70 2.05
CA PRO A 594 31.25 29.51 2.72
C PRO A 594 31.22 29.27 4.23
N LYS A 595 30.97 30.33 5.04
CA LYS A 595 30.84 30.20 6.50
C LYS A 595 29.65 29.31 6.90
N GLU A 596 28.58 29.39 6.15
CA GLU A 596 27.33 28.63 6.35
C GLU A 596 27.04 27.73 5.12
N PRO A 597 27.70 26.57 5.00
CA PRO A 597 27.61 25.72 3.81
C PRO A 597 26.19 25.32 3.43
N VAL A 598 25.36 24.97 4.39
CA VAL A 598 23.98 24.52 4.15
C VAL A 598 23.11 25.64 3.56
N SER A 599 23.18 26.83 4.14
CA SER A 599 22.45 28.01 3.63
C SER A 599 22.95 28.41 2.24
N PHE A 600 24.26 28.35 2.02
CA PHE A 600 24.85 28.63 0.70
C PHE A 600 24.37 27.64 -0.37
N LEU A 601 24.33 26.34 -0.04
CA LEU A 601 23.84 25.30 -0.96
C LEU A 601 22.34 25.43 -1.20
N ASP A 602 21.57 25.84 -0.22
CA ASP A 602 20.14 26.12 -0.37
C ASP A 602 19.88 27.24 -1.39
N GLU A 603 20.60 28.36 -1.26
CA GLU A 603 20.54 29.44 -2.25
C GLU A 603 21.07 29.02 -3.63
N PHE A 604 22.17 28.26 -3.68
CA PHE A 604 22.74 27.74 -4.91
C PHE A 604 21.72 26.83 -5.64
N GLY A 605 21.09 25.89 -4.92
CA GLY A 605 20.06 25.02 -5.46
C GLY A 605 18.91 25.83 -6.06
N THR A 606 18.37 26.78 -5.30
CA THR A 606 17.17 27.54 -5.66
C THR A 606 17.44 28.58 -6.75
N ARG A 607 18.58 29.28 -6.70
CA ARG A 607 18.88 30.40 -7.61
C ARG A 607 19.68 30.02 -8.86
N VAL A 608 20.41 28.90 -8.82
CA VAL A 608 21.27 28.47 -9.94
C VAL A 608 20.74 27.19 -10.58
N ILE A 609 20.56 26.11 -9.81
CA ILE A 609 20.21 24.81 -10.36
C ILE A 609 18.74 24.75 -10.81
N GLU A 610 17.77 25.15 -9.97
CA GLU A 610 16.35 25.09 -10.36
C GLU A 610 16.02 25.91 -11.63
N PRO A 611 16.53 27.14 -11.81
CA PRO A 611 16.34 27.86 -13.07
C PRO A 611 16.99 27.20 -14.30
N ALA A 612 18.14 26.52 -14.12
CA ALA A 612 18.79 25.78 -15.19
C ALA A 612 17.95 24.56 -15.61
N LEU A 613 17.43 23.83 -14.63
CA LEU A 613 16.52 22.70 -14.87
C LEU A 613 15.26 23.15 -15.61
N ASN A 614 14.64 24.26 -15.18
CA ASN A 614 13.47 24.82 -15.86
C ASN A 614 13.74 25.16 -17.33
N ARG A 615 14.88 25.80 -17.63
CA ARG A 615 15.29 26.09 -19.04
C ARG A 615 15.47 24.81 -19.87
N ALA A 616 16.06 23.79 -19.27
CA ALA A 616 16.27 22.50 -19.94
C ALA A 616 14.95 21.78 -20.23
N PHE A 617 14.01 21.79 -19.25
CA PHE A 617 12.69 21.21 -19.42
C PHE A 617 11.82 21.99 -20.42
N ASP A 618 11.92 23.34 -20.49
CA ASP A 618 11.27 24.14 -21.50
C ASP A 618 11.76 23.78 -22.90
N THR A 619 13.07 23.59 -23.06
CA THR A 619 13.68 23.15 -24.32
C THR A 619 13.20 21.76 -24.71
N TYR A 620 13.13 20.84 -23.76
CA TYR A 620 12.62 19.49 -23.95
C TYR A 620 11.13 19.51 -24.36
N ALA A 621 10.29 20.25 -23.65
CA ALA A 621 8.87 20.39 -23.96
C ALA A 621 8.62 20.91 -25.38
N LYS A 622 9.38 21.93 -25.80
CA LYS A 622 9.34 22.44 -27.18
C LYS A 622 9.79 21.40 -28.21
N LYS A 623 10.85 20.65 -27.90
CA LYS A 623 11.39 19.59 -28.77
C LYS A 623 10.38 18.47 -29.02
N THR A 624 9.63 18.09 -27.97
CA THR A 624 8.62 17.02 -28.00
C THR A 624 7.23 17.48 -28.41
N GLY A 625 7.06 18.76 -28.78
CA GLY A 625 5.76 19.30 -29.20
C GLY A 625 4.73 19.36 -28.07
N ALA A 626 5.16 19.32 -26.81
CA ALA A 626 4.28 19.33 -25.65
C ALA A 626 3.35 20.54 -25.59
N TYR A 627 2.25 20.47 -24.85
CA TYR A 627 1.36 21.63 -24.66
C TYR A 627 2.06 22.78 -23.93
N ASP A 628 2.73 22.44 -22.83
CA ASP A 628 3.48 23.32 -21.96
C ASP A 628 4.57 22.51 -21.22
N ASN A 629 5.45 23.20 -20.50
CA ASN A 629 6.38 22.56 -19.60
C ASN A 629 5.71 22.36 -18.24
N ARG A 630 5.50 21.12 -17.84
CA ARG A 630 4.98 20.75 -16.53
C ARG A 630 6.01 20.09 -15.61
N MET A 631 7.23 19.97 -16.10
CA MET A 631 8.31 19.39 -15.29
C MET A 631 8.83 20.44 -14.32
N VAL A 632 8.61 20.19 -13.04
CA VAL A 632 9.11 21.03 -11.96
C VAL A 632 9.95 20.17 -11.04
N MET A 633 11.24 20.47 -11.01
CA MET A 633 12.20 19.81 -10.15
C MET A 633 12.64 20.77 -9.04
N LYS A 634 12.54 20.33 -7.79
CA LYS A 634 12.84 21.13 -6.61
C LYS A 634 13.95 20.50 -5.79
N ARG A 635 14.75 21.34 -5.12
CA ARG A 635 15.71 20.86 -4.14
C ARG A 635 14.99 20.21 -2.96
N GLU A 636 15.33 18.97 -2.68
CA GLU A 636 14.74 18.19 -1.60
C GLU A 636 15.64 18.19 -0.37
N ALA A 637 16.84 17.59 -0.44
CA ALA A 637 17.73 17.46 0.72
C ALA A 637 19.10 18.08 0.48
N ILE A 638 19.72 18.56 1.58
CA ILE A 638 21.13 18.94 1.68
C ILE A 638 21.74 18.12 2.80
N ALA A 639 22.77 17.35 2.49
CA ALA A 639 23.51 16.53 3.43
C ALA A 639 25.01 16.84 3.35
N ASP A 640 25.69 16.83 4.50
CA ASP A 640 27.14 16.99 4.51
C ASP A 640 27.87 15.74 4.05
N ARG A 641 27.27 14.56 4.28
CA ARG A 641 27.81 13.25 3.88
C ARG A 641 26.71 12.35 3.34
N GLY A 642 27.07 11.54 2.34
CA GLY A 642 26.24 10.49 1.82
C GLY A 642 27.06 9.26 1.44
N ILE A 643 26.55 8.05 1.73
CA ILE A 643 27.20 6.78 1.40
C ILE A 643 26.30 6.02 0.46
N TRP A 644 26.82 5.61 -0.70
CA TRP A 644 26.15 4.73 -1.67
C TRP A 644 26.84 3.37 -1.73
N THR A 645 26.08 2.30 -1.51
CA THR A 645 26.57 0.92 -1.63
C THR A 645 26.13 0.26 -2.93
N ALA A 646 25.01 0.65 -3.50
CA ALA A 646 24.46 0.17 -4.77
C ALA A 646 23.31 1.06 -5.25
N LYS A 647 22.77 0.79 -6.44
CA LYS A 647 21.51 1.40 -6.92
C LYS A 647 20.42 1.28 -5.85
N LYS A 648 19.73 2.38 -5.56
CA LYS A 648 18.66 2.46 -4.55
C LYS A 648 19.09 2.10 -3.12
N ARG A 649 20.38 2.19 -2.81
CA ARG A 649 20.92 1.85 -1.49
C ARG A 649 21.89 2.91 -1.02
N TYR A 650 21.41 3.79 -0.14
CA TYR A 650 22.20 4.91 0.36
C TYR A 650 21.80 5.34 1.78
N ILE A 651 22.70 6.08 2.38
CA ILE A 651 22.53 6.75 3.68
C ILE A 651 22.98 8.20 3.52
N LEU A 652 22.18 9.17 3.98
CA LEU A 652 22.48 10.60 3.97
C LEU A 652 22.37 11.17 5.37
N ASN A 653 23.31 12.04 5.75
CA ASN A 653 23.26 12.87 6.96
C ASN A 653 22.65 14.24 6.61
N VAL A 654 21.34 14.36 6.69
CA VAL A 654 20.56 15.49 6.15
C VAL A 654 20.47 16.63 7.15
N HIS A 655 20.93 17.81 6.75
CA HIS A 655 20.85 19.06 7.51
C HIS A 655 19.62 19.91 7.17
N ASN A 656 19.20 19.89 5.90
CA ASN A 656 18.04 20.66 5.42
C ASN A 656 17.20 19.79 4.50
N ASN A 657 15.90 19.80 4.68
CA ASN A 657 14.96 19.07 3.81
C ASN A 657 13.80 19.99 3.40
N GLU A 658 13.61 20.20 2.10
CA GLU A 658 12.56 21.05 1.52
C GLU A 658 12.50 22.48 2.14
N GLY A 659 13.67 23.06 2.45
CA GLY A 659 13.78 24.38 3.07
C GLY A 659 13.69 24.37 4.61
N VAL A 660 13.42 23.24 5.23
CA VAL A 660 13.39 23.10 6.70
C VAL A 660 14.79 22.75 7.20
N GLN A 661 15.42 23.69 7.90
CA GLN A 661 16.70 23.47 8.55
C GLN A 661 16.51 22.68 9.84
N TYR A 662 17.24 21.57 10.00
CA TYR A 662 17.25 20.78 11.23
C TYR A 662 18.26 21.35 12.23
N ALA A 663 17.89 21.34 13.51
CA ALA A 663 18.80 21.71 14.60
C ALA A 663 19.95 20.70 14.73
N GLU A 664 19.64 19.41 14.55
CA GLU A 664 20.61 18.33 14.44
C GLU A 664 20.32 17.54 13.15
N PRO A 665 21.38 17.07 12.45
CA PRO A 665 21.20 16.32 11.22
C PRO A 665 20.36 15.06 11.42
N LYS A 666 19.56 14.72 10.43
CA LYS A 666 18.75 13.50 10.43
C LYS A 666 19.27 12.50 9.40
N ILE A 667 19.36 11.24 9.80
CA ILE A 667 19.78 10.16 8.89
C ILE A 667 18.60 9.78 7.99
N LYS A 668 18.75 9.99 6.67
CA LYS A 668 17.84 9.49 5.62
C LYS A 668 18.46 8.25 5.01
N MET A 669 17.70 7.14 4.94
CA MET A 669 18.15 5.86 4.42
C MET A 669 17.21 5.33 3.36
N MET A 670 17.77 4.67 2.33
CA MET A 670 17.00 3.97 1.31
C MET A 670 17.62 2.61 1.00
N GLY A 671 16.78 1.55 0.96
CA GLY A 671 17.19 0.21 0.56
C GLY A 671 18.19 -0.51 1.46
N ILE A 672 18.57 0.09 2.58
CA ILE A 672 19.52 -0.44 3.57
C ILE A 672 18.80 -1.41 4.53
N GLU A 673 19.52 -2.39 5.06
CA GLU A 673 18.98 -3.41 5.95
C GLU A 673 18.35 -2.83 7.23
N ALA A 674 18.83 -1.70 7.71
CA ALA A 674 18.27 -0.98 8.87
C ALA A 674 16.81 -0.52 8.71
N ILE A 675 16.27 -0.52 7.48
CA ILE A 675 14.86 -0.17 7.22
C ILE A 675 14.08 -1.33 6.60
N LYS A 676 14.71 -2.49 6.35
CA LYS A 676 14.04 -3.66 5.78
C LYS A 676 13.35 -4.49 6.86
N SER A 677 12.08 -4.78 6.66
CA SER A 677 11.31 -5.66 7.56
C SER A 677 11.83 -7.11 7.65
N SER A 678 12.81 -7.47 6.83
CA SER A 678 13.47 -8.77 6.86
C SER A 678 14.68 -8.84 7.78
N THR A 679 15.02 -7.73 8.43
CA THR A 679 16.08 -7.65 9.45
C THR A 679 15.41 -7.53 10.81
N PRO A 680 15.86 -8.24 11.85
CA PRO A 680 15.29 -8.15 13.21
C PRO A 680 15.29 -6.70 13.71
N GLN A 681 14.23 -6.30 14.44
CA GLN A 681 14.07 -4.91 14.89
C GLN A 681 15.27 -4.44 15.71
N VAL A 682 15.75 -5.24 16.63
CA VAL A 682 16.92 -4.90 17.48
C VAL A 682 18.18 -4.62 16.64
N CYS A 683 18.37 -5.37 15.54
CA CYS A 683 19.47 -5.12 14.62
C CYS A 683 19.27 -3.83 13.81
N ARG A 684 18.03 -3.54 13.40
CA ARG A 684 17.71 -2.30 12.66
C ARG A 684 17.97 -1.06 13.52
N GLU A 685 17.57 -1.10 14.78
CA GLU A 685 17.78 0.00 15.74
C GLU A 685 19.28 0.19 16.01
N ALA A 686 20.00 -0.88 16.29
CA ALA A 686 21.44 -0.82 16.49
C ALA A 686 22.18 -0.29 15.24
N MET A 687 21.78 -0.73 14.02
CA MET A 687 22.36 -0.20 12.78
C MET A 687 22.13 1.29 12.63
N LYS A 688 20.94 1.81 12.98
CA LYS A 688 20.65 3.24 12.90
C LYS A 688 21.58 4.06 13.81
N GLU A 689 21.84 3.59 15.02
CA GLU A 689 22.76 4.26 15.94
C GLU A 689 24.21 4.19 15.43
N ILE A 690 24.63 3.04 14.93
CA ILE A 690 25.97 2.88 14.34
C ILE A 690 26.13 3.76 13.10
N PHE A 691 25.12 3.94 12.28
CA PHE A 691 25.20 4.85 11.13
C PHE A 691 25.38 6.32 11.56
N LYS A 692 24.81 6.74 12.68
CA LYS A 692 25.12 8.07 13.25
C LYS A 692 26.61 8.16 13.62
N VAL A 693 27.15 7.11 14.22
CA VAL A 693 28.58 7.05 14.55
C VAL A 693 29.45 7.06 13.30
N ILE A 694 29.10 6.30 12.26
CA ILE A 694 29.80 6.30 10.97
C ILE A 694 29.79 7.69 10.32
N MET A 695 28.67 8.39 10.37
CA MET A 695 28.54 9.71 9.74
C MET A 695 29.31 10.82 10.47
N THR A 696 29.59 10.67 11.76
CA THR A 696 30.20 11.74 12.58
C THR A 696 31.54 11.36 13.22
N GLY A 697 31.86 10.07 13.28
CA GLY A 697 32.99 9.55 14.04
C GLY A 697 34.09 8.93 13.18
N SER A 698 34.74 7.95 13.75
CA SER A 698 35.88 7.24 13.19
C SER A 698 35.60 5.73 13.13
N GLU A 699 36.47 4.99 12.40
CA GLU A 699 36.44 3.54 12.38
C GLU A 699 36.48 2.93 13.78
N GLU A 700 37.37 3.45 14.62
CA GLU A 700 37.60 2.97 16.00
C GLU A 700 36.31 3.07 16.84
N LYS A 701 35.64 4.24 16.83
CA LYS A 701 34.34 4.41 17.52
C LYS A 701 33.26 3.51 17.00
N THR A 702 33.27 3.23 15.69
CA THR A 702 32.34 2.32 15.06
C THR A 702 32.57 0.87 15.52
N GLN A 703 33.83 0.43 15.60
CA GLN A 703 34.19 -0.89 16.11
C GLN A 703 33.80 -1.07 17.59
N GLU A 704 34.00 -0.04 18.42
CA GLU A 704 33.55 -0.04 19.83
C GLU A 704 32.02 -0.21 19.94
N ALA A 705 31.24 0.53 19.13
CA ALA A 705 29.79 0.40 19.11
C ALA A 705 29.32 -0.97 18.65
N ILE A 706 29.99 -1.57 17.66
CA ILE A 706 29.72 -2.94 17.19
C ILE A 706 29.98 -3.96 18.32
N ALA A 707 31.12 -3.81 19.02
CA ALA A 707 31.49 -4.73 20.10
C ALA A 707 30.49 -4.67 21.27
N LEU A 708 30.05 -3.47 21.65
CA LEU A 708 29.01 -3.29 22.68
C LEU A 708 27.69 -3.97 22.28
N PHE A 709 27.28 -3.79 21.05
CA PHE A 709 26.03 -4.43 20.60
C PHE A 709 26.16 -5.96 20.49
N LYS A 710 27.34 -6.49 20.14
CA LYS A 710 27.61 -7.93 20.10
C LYS A 710 27.36 -8.59 21.46
N GLU A 711 27.84 -7.96 22.54
CA GLU A 711 27.63 -8.49 23.91
C GLU A 711 26.16 -8.39 24.32
N HIS A 712 25.50 -7.27 24.00
CA HIS A 712 24.05 -7.13 24.24
C HIS A 712 23.23 -8.17 23.46
N PHE A 713 23.56 -8.41 22.18
CA PHE A 713 22.83 -9.35 21.33
C PHE A 713 22.80 -10.77 21.91
N LYS A 714 23.86 -11.19 22.61
CA LYS A 714 23.93 -12.53 23.24
C LYS A 714 22.93 -12.70 24.40
N THR A 715 22.44 -11.62 24.98
CA THR A 715 21.49 -11.63 26.11
C THR A 715 20.02 -11.63 25.65
N LEU A 716 19.77 -11.43 24.35
CA LEU A 716 18.41 -11.30 23.81
C LEU A 716 17.74 -12.66 23.61
N THR A 717 16.42 -12.66 23.70
CA THR A 717 15.59 -13.84 23.47
C THR A 717 15.50 -14.22 21.99
N PRO A 718 15.20 -15.48 21.63
CA PRO A 718 15.14 -15.94 20.24
C PRO A 718 14.20 -15.15 19.36
N ASP A 719 13.06 -14.74 19.85
CA ASP A 719 12.03 -13.98 19.16
C ASP A 719 12.47 -12.57 18.75
N LEU A 720 13.41 -11.96 19.50
CA LEU A 720 13.97 -10.65 19.20
C LEU A 720 15.06 -10.69 18.13
N ILE A 721 15.82 -11.79 18.04
CA ILE A 721 16.97 -11.91 17.14
C ILE A 721 16.69 -12.71 15.87
N ALA A 722 15.58 -13.43 15.80
CA ALA A 722 15.22 -14.27 14.67
C ALA A 722 14.88 -13.44 13.42
N PHE A 723 15.20 -13.98 12.24
CA PHE A 723 14.95 -13.33 10.94
C PHE A 723 13.48 -13.35 10.58
N PRO A 724 12.82 -12.19 10.41
CA PRO A 724 11.48 -12.13 9.86
C PRO A 724 11.49 -12.43 8.36
N ARG A 725 10.64 -13.34 7.87
CA ARG A 725 10.48 -13.65 6.44
C ARG A 725 9.05 -14.05 6.10
N GLY A 726 8.59 -13.67 4.91
CA GLY A 726 7.40 -14.25 4.31
C GLY A 726 7.73 -15.62 3.71
N VAL A 727 6.86 -16.59 3.82
CA VAL A 727 6.99 -17.89 3.16
C VAL A 727 6.00 -18.03 2.02
N SER A 728 6.45 -18.60 0.91
CA SER A 728 5.61 -18.88 -0.26
C SER A 728 5.85 -20.30 -0.75
N ASP A 729 4.85 -20.84 -1.44
CA ASP A 729 4.95 -22.15 -2.09
C ASP A 729 5.37 -23.29 -1.14
N VAL A 730 4.98 -23.25 0.13
CA VAL A 730 5.36 -24.23 1.16
C VAL A 730 5.08 -25.65 0.66
N ASN A 731 3.91 -25.90 0.09
CA ASN A 731 3.47 -27.19 -0.40
C ASN A 731 4.34 -27.75 -1.52
N LYS A 732 4.97 -26.88 -2.35
CA LYS A 732 5.88 -27.29 -3.43
C LYS A 732 7.14 -27.98 -2.92
N TRP A 733 7.54 -27.66 -1.69
CA TRP A 733 8.79 -28.10 -1.10
C TRP A 733 8.65 -29.26 -0.10
N ILE A 734 7.42 -29.72 0.14
CA ILE A 734 7.17 -30.86 1.03
C ILE A 734 7.71 -32.14 0.37
N ASP A 735 8.45 -32.92 1.16
CA ASP A 735 8.86 -34.29 0.81
C ASP A 735 8.42 -35.22 1.93
N LYS A 736 7.72 -36.29 1.56
CA LYS A 736 7.16 -37.26 2.54
C LYS A 736 8.21 -38.06 3.28
N ASN A 737 9.40 -38.24 2.71
CA ASN A 737 10.47 -39.05 3.28
C ASN A 737 11.48 -38.24 4.08
N THR A 738 11.69 -36.95 3.67
CA THR A 738 12.78 -36.12 4.20
C THR A 738 12.31 -34.77 4.76
N ILE A 739 11.00 -34.61 5.03
CA ILE A 739 10.31 -33.37 5.45
C ILE A 739 10.29 -32.31 4.33
N TYR A 740 11.44 -32.06 3.68
CA TYR A 740 11.57 -31.07 2.60
C TYR A 740 12.50 -31.57 1.49
N SER A 741 12.29 -31.10 0.27
CA SER A 741 13.11 -31.45 -0.91
C SER A 741 14.44 -30.70 -0.95
N LYS A 742 15.42 -31.26 -1.69
CA LYS A 742 16.73 -30.62 -1.89
C LYS A 742 16.57 -29.26 -2.60
N GLY A 743 17.26 -28.23 -2.11
CA GLY A 743 17.20 -26.88 -2.66
C GLY A 743 16.12 -25.99 -2.07
N THR A 744 15.38 -26.47 -1.05
CA THR A 744 14.40 -25.66 -0.33
C THR A 744 15.03 -24.41 0.28
N PRO A 745 14.49 -23.20 0.03
CA PRO A 745 14.95 -21.97 0.67
C PRO A 745 14.93 -22.08 2.20
N ILE A 746 15.93 -21.50 2.88
CA ILE A 746 16.14 -21.67 4.33
C ILE A 746 14.90 -21.33 5.18
N HIS A 747 14.19 -20.26 4.84
CA HIS A 747 12.97 -19.85 5.57
C HIS A 747 11.79 -20.81 5.34
N VAL A 748 11.66 -21.38 4.13
CA VAL A 748 10.64 -22.39 3.84
C VAL A 748 10.98 -23.70 4.54
N ARG A 749 12.28 -24.08 4.56
CA ARG A 749 12.76 -25.24 5.32
C ARG A 749 12.46 -25.07 6.81
N ALA A 750 12.74 -23.88 7.35
CA ALA A 750 12.43 -23.57 8.76
C ALA A 750 10.94 -23.72 9.07
N ALA A 751 10.07 -23.28 8.16
CA ALA A 751 8.61 -23.44 8.28
C ALA A 751 8.18 -24.92 8.25
N LEU A 752 8.73 -25.71 7.33
CA LEU A 752 8.41 -27.15 7.24
C LEU A 752 8.90 -27.94 8.46
N LEU A 753 10.06 -27.57 9.00
CA LEU A 753 10.58 -28.15 10.25
C LEU A 753 9.69 -27.80 11.44
N HIS A 754 9.22 -26.57 11.53
CA HIS A 754 8.24 -26.17 12.53
C HIS A 754 7.00 -27.06 12.46
N ASN A 755 6.35 -27.12 11.31
CA ASN A 755 5.14 -27.91 11.11
C ASN A 755 5.33 -29.38 11.45
N HIS A 756 6.46 -29.95 11.07
CA HIS A 756 6.79 -31.34 11.36
C HIS A 756 6.96 -31.59 12.88
N HIS A 757 7.81 -30.78 13.55
CA HIS A 757 8.14 -31.02 14.95
C HIS A 757 7.02 -30.64 15.91
N VAL A 758 6.25 -29.59 15.59
CA VAL A 758 5.06 -29.22 16.36
C VAL A 758 4.02 -30.34 16.32
N LYS A 759 3.71 -30.88 15.12
CA LYS A 759 2.79 -32.04 15.00
C LYS A 759 3.33 -33.28 15.68
N LYS A 760 4.60 -33.61 15.46
CA LYS A 760 5.22 -34.80 16.01
C LYS A 760 5.19 -34.86 17.55
N ASN A 761 5.27 -33.69 18.19
CA ASN A 761 5.26 -33.55 19.64
C ASN A 761 3.86 -33.22 20.23
N GLY A 762 2.82 -33.17 19.38
CA GLY A 762 1.45 -32.86 19.81
C GLY A 762 1.25 -31.43 20.27
N LEU A 763 2.11 -30.54 19.81
CA LEU A 763 2.10 -29.10 20.13
C LEU A 763 1.29 -28.27 19.12
N ASP A 764 0.67 -28.88 18.12
CA ASP A 764 -0.12 -28.23 17.07
C ASP A 764 -1.45 -27.62 17.57
N LYS A 765 -1.79 -27.85 18.83
CA LYS A 765 -2.87 -27.17 19.54
C LYS A 765 -2.42 -25.84 20.20
N GLU A 766 -1.12 -25.67 20.43
CA GLU A 766 -0.53 -24.50 21.08
C GLU A 766 0.20 -23.58 20.11
N TYR A 767 0.77 -24.17 19.06
CA TYR A 767 1.53 -23.45 18.04
C TYR A 767 0.90 -23.63 16.67
N GLU A 768 0.51 -22.53 16.08
CA GLU A 768 -0.07 -22.51 14.73
C GLU A 768 0.88 -23.09 13.69
N LEU A 769 0.33 -23.87 12.78
CA LEU A 769 1.07 -24.33 11.61
C LEU A 769 1.34 -23.17 10.65
N ILE A 770 2.43 -23.29 9.92
CA ILE A 770 2.88 -22.28 8.97
C ILE A 770 2.43 -22.66 7.56
N TYR A 771 1.78 -21.73 6.88
CA TYR A 771 1.27 -21.89 5.52
C TYR A 771 1.89 -20.88 4.55
N SER A 772 1.69 -21.09 3.24
CA SER A 772 2.07 -20.12 2.22
C SER A 772 1.31 -18.81 2.42
N GLY A 773 2.04 -17.70 2.42
CA GLY A 773 1.52 -16.37 2.71
C GLY A 773 1.83 -15.86 4.11
N ASP A 774 2.18 -16.77 5.05
CA ASP A 774 2.50 -16.37 6.42
C ASP A 774 3.83 -15.61 6.49
N LYS A 775 3.91 -14.71 7.46
CA LYS A 775 5.19 -14.19 7.95
C LYS A 775 5.64 -15.00 9.15
N ILE A 776 6.89 -15.43 9.11
CA ILE A 776 7.53 -16.22 10.16
C ILE A 776 8.81 -15.55 10.63
N LYS A 777 9.29 -16.00 11.76
CA LYS A 777 10.65 -15.77 12.22
C LYS A 777 11.43 -17.09 12.13
N TYR A 778 12.72 -17.03 11.75
CA TYR A 778 13.58 -18.22 11.81
C TYR A 778 14.93 -17.92 12.44
N ILE A 779 15.51 -18.91 13.07
CA ILE A 779 16.75 -18.81 13.82
C ILE A 779 17.71 -19.92 13.44
N HIS A 780 19.00 -19.62 13.43
CA HIS A 780 20.05 -20.61 13.19
C HIS A 780 20.35 -21.41 14.43
N LEU A 781 20.55 -22.71 14.27
CA LEU A 781 20.90 -23.65 15.33
C LEU A 781 22.31 -24.22 15.13
N MET A 782 23.00 -24.49 16.25
CA MET A 782 24.22 -25.30 16.26
C MET A 782 23.85 -26.75 16.02
N THR A 783 24.76 -27.49 15.39
CA THR A 783 24.68 -28.94 15.21
C THR A 783 25.88 -29.61 15.88
N PRO A 784 25.71 -30.81 16.49
CA PRO A 784 24.52 -31.64 16.56
C PRO A 784 23.46 -31.09 17.55
N ASN A 785 22.17 -31.31 17.23
CA ASN A 785 21.04 -30.97 18.08
C ASN A 785 19.92 -32.02 17.92
N PRO A 786 18.86 -32.03 18.75
CA PRO A 786 17.83 -33.04 18.72
C PRO A 786 17.09 -33.22 17.40
N ILE A 787 16.93 -32.16 16.62
CA ILE A 787 16.22 -32.19 15.33
C ILE A 787 17.17 -32.43 14.13
N LYS A 788 18.50 -32.52 14.39
CA LYS A 788 19.56 -32.69 13.38
C LYS A 788 19.56 -31.69 12.24
N GLU A 789 19.09 -30.45 12.53
CA GLU A 789 18.93 -29.37 11.56
C GLU A 789 19.60 -28.09 12.07
N ASN A 790 20.03 -27.23 11.13
CA ASN A 790 20.74 -25.98 11.45
C ASN A 790 19.84 -24.73 11.44
N VAL A 791 18.53 -24.92 11.34
CA VAL A 791 17.54 -23.82 11.32
C VAL A 791 16.22 -24.32 11.91
N PHE A 792 15.48 -23.39 12.54
CA PHE A 792 14.12 -23.63 13.00
C PHE A 792 13.27 -22.37 12.81
N GLY A 793 11.98 -22.53 12.47
CA GLY A 793 11.05 -21.44 12.25
C GLY A 793 9.94 -21.42 13.29
N PHE A 794 9.30 -20.26 13.44
CA PHE A 794 8.13 -20.08 14.31
C PHE A 794 7.35 -18.83 13.86
N LYS A 795 6.09 -18.70 14.26
CA LYS A 795 5.29 -17.49 13.99
C LYS A 795 5.60 -16.41 15.02
N GLU A 796 4.87 -16.33 16.08
CA GLU A 796 5.01 -15.27 17.09
C GLU A 796 5.88 -15.72 18.26
N ARG A 797 5.60 -16.89 18.80
CA ARG A 797 6.29 -17.45 19.97
C ARG A 797 7.21 -18.61 19.58
N TYR A 798 8.42 -18.58 20.13
CA TYR A 798 9.37 -19.68 19.99
C TYR A 798 8.93 -20.86 20.88
N PRO A 799 8.88 -22.11 20.34
CA PRO A 799 8.41 -23.27 21.11
C PRO A 799 9.53 -23.78 22.02
N ASP A 800 9.53 -23.33 23.27
CA ASP A 800 10.52 -23.68 24.29
C ASP A 800 10.47 -25.15 24.67
N GLU A 801 9.31 -25.80 24.57
CA GLU A 801 9.04 -27.20 24.85
C GLU A 801 9.88 -28.16 23.99
N LEU A 802 10.31 -27.70 22.81
CA LEU A 802 11.21 -28.47 21.95
C LEU A 802 12.66 -28.54 22.48
N GLY A 803 13.01 -27.76 23.52
CA GLY A 803 14.31 -27.76 24.18
C GLY A 803 15.46 -27.31 23.26
N LEU A 804 15.17 -26.51 22.23
CA LEU A 804 16.14 -26.05 21.24
C LEU A 804 16.89 -24.78 21.64
N ASN A 805 16.52 -24.08 22.70
CA ASN A 805 17.09 -22.80 23.15
C ASN A 805 18.61 -22.87 23.35
N LYS A 806 19.12 -23.95 23.96
CA LYS A 806 20.56 -24.17 24.20
C LYS A 806 21.39 -24.42 22.95
N TYR A 807 20.72 -24.64 21.82
CA TYR A 807 21.39 -24.85 20.51
C TYR A 807 21.32 -23.63 19.60
N ILE A 808 20.82 -22.50 20.07
CA ILE A 808 20.79 -21.29 19.27
C ILE A 808 22.20 -20.84 18.95
N ASN A 809 22.48 -20.62 17.67
CA ASN A 809 23.78 -20.16 17.19
C ASN A 809 23.83 -18.64 17.17
N TYR A 810 24.00 -18.01 18.32
CA TYR A 810 24.07 -16.56 18.47
C TYR A 810 25.15 -15.92 17.61
N GLU A 811 26.31 -16.55 17.49
CA GLU A 811 27.43 -16.01 16.69
C GLU A 811 27.07 -15.97 15.19
N LEU A 812 26.52 -17.08 14.65
CA LEU A 812 26.06 -17.11 13.26
C LEU A 812 24.87 -16.18 13.04
N GLN A 813 23.95 -16.10 14.00
CA GLN A 813 22.78 -15.23 13.95
C GLN A 813 23.21 -13.77 13.89
N PHE A 814 24.11 -13.34 14.79
CA PHE A 814 24.68 -11.99 14.81
C PHE A 814 25.41 -11.65 13.51
N ARG A 815 26.29 -12.55 13.06
CA ARG A 815 27.01 -12.37 11.82
C ARG A 815 26.05 -12.15 10.63
N LYS A 816 25.03 -12.96 10.50
CA LYS A 816 24.08 -12.92 9.36
C LYS A 816 23.10 -11.75 9.44
N SER A 817 22.60 -11.42 10.63
CA SER A 817 21.59 -10.39 10.79
C SER A 817 22.17 -8.98 10.91
N PHE A 818 23.42 -8.85 11.32
CA PHE A 818 24.01 -7.57 11.65
C PHE A 818 25.34 -7.31 10.94
N ILE A 819 26.36 -8.17 11.12
CA ILE A 819 27.70 -7.92 10.58
C ILE A 819 27.77 -7.97 9.06
N GLU A 820 27.22 -9.02 8.41
CA GLU A 820 27.27 -9.12 6.94
C GLU A 820 26.59 -7.92 6.25
N PRO A 821 25.37 -7.47 6.68
CA PRO A 821 24.78 -6.24 6.18
C PRO A 821 25.61 -4.98 6.42
N LEU A 822 26.16 -4.84 7.64
CA LEU A 822 26.98 -3.68 8.02
C LEU A 822 28.27 -3.62 7.22
N ASN A 823 28.92 -4.75 7.00
CA ASN A 823 30.17 -4.87 6.23
C ASN A 823 30.05 -4.42 4.78
N MET A 824 28.85 -4.42 4.19
CA MET A 824 28.66 -3.82 2.87
C MET A 824 28.87 -2.30 2.89
N ILE A 825 28.62 -1.65 4.02
CA ILE A 825 28.83 -0.21 4.20
C ILE A 825 30.26 0.06 4.61
N LEU A 826 30.78 -0.68 5.60
CA LEU A 826 32.15 -0.52 6.10
C LEU A 826 33.18 -0.72 5.00
N LYS A 827 33.03 -1.75 4.15
CA LYS A 827 33.91 -1.99 3.00
C LYS A 827 33.91 -0.84 2.00
N THR A 828 32.78 -0.18 1.81
CA THR A 828 32.68 1.00 0.94
C THR A 828 33.51 2.18 1.49
N LEU A 829 33.79 2.18 2.80
CA LEU A 829 34.61 3.15 3.49
C LEU A 829 36.07 2.68 3.71
N ASN A 830 36.40 1.46 3.29
CA ASN A 830 37.65 0.75 3.62
C ASN A 830 37.82 0.55 5.14
N TRP A 831 36.72 0.40 5.88
CA TRP A 831 36.70 0.12 7.31
C TRP A 831 36.43 -1.35 7.60
N THR A 832 36.81 -1.78 8.81
CA THR A 832 36.61 -3.15 9.31
C THR A 832 35.68 -3.15 10.53
N ASP A 833 35.02 -4.27 10.76
CA ASP A 833 34.09 -4.45 11.90
C ASP A 833 34.78 -4.77 13.21
N GLU A 834 36.04 -5.20 13.15
CA GLU A 834 36.89 -5.52 14.33
C GLU A 834 38.28 -4.90 14.16
N LYS A 835 38.96 -4.57 15.27
CA LYS A 835 40.34 -4.12 15.24
C LYS A 835 41.21 -5.23 14.66
N VAL A 836 41.87 -4.94 13.56
CA VAL A 836 42.88 -5.85 13.02
C VAL A 836 44.14 -5.71 13.90
N VAL A 837 44.38 -6.69 14.74
CA VAL A 837 45.62 -6.77 15.52
C VAL A 837 46.77 -6.96 14.55
N SER A 838 47.56 -5.93 14.33
CA SER A 838 48.77 -6.04 13.51
C SER A 838 49.86 -6.80 14.30
N LEU A 839 50.75 -7.49 13.59
CA LEU A 839 51.91 -8.11 14.24
C LEU A 839 52.78 -7.11 14.99
N GLN A 840 52.66 -5.81 14.71
CA GLN A 840 53.32 -4.73 15.41
C GLN A 840 52.73 -4.47 16.81
N ASP A 841 51.46 -4.72 17.03
CA ASP A 841 50.79 -4.58 18.33
C ASP A 841 51.18 -5.67 19.34
N PHE A 842 51.85 -6.74 18.87
CA PHE A 842 52.43 -7.79 19.72
C PHE A 842 53.85 -7.47 20.21
N PHE A 843 54.45 -6.42 19.65
CA PHE A 843 55.84 -6.05 19.96
C PHE A 843 55.98 -4.70 20.66
N CYS A 844 54.88 -4.05 21.09
CA CYS A 844 54.90 -2.85 21.95
C CYS A 844 54.64 -3.19 23.39
#